data_0e670177945c1635958df5fa7ed1be7f
#
_entry.id   0e670177945c1635958df5fa7ed1be7f
#
_cell.length_a   1.000
_cell.length_b   1.000
_cell.length_c   1.000
_cell.angle_alpha   90.00
_cell.angle_beta   90.00
_cell.angle_gamma   90.00
#
_symmetry.space_group_name_H-M   'P 1'
#
loop_
_entity.id
_entity.type
_entity.pdbx_description
1 polymer ?
#
loop_
_entity_poly.entity_id
_entity_poly.type
_entity_poly.pdbx_seq_one_letter_code
_entity_poly.pdbx_strand_id
1 'polypeptide(L)'
;MTHPSTRSPQAPAPAPPPAHESAPESAHESAPESRPHGWELLPTVVLRSAGFPWQLVERLACAGTRLLIEELFALEARAADVASRLHPVGRLSRGQQAKLRGLRPLPAADNLPADWLAEWNTATERVAALRERLTATVEADATTVDAALAAIRTDQRVNDAIVCSSPAVHRDLARGATGGRIRRQLASYAQRLASKSETMSFFGPINYGRLSPGSDAATTLDWEGHTAIRVRQAHTAARVNDAVQELLLADPALAERLAPVRKTLTGTPRGTGVGAALLREADGVRTVARIASGCGAGVPEAVAAFAAAVAKGTLTHTLCPPATVVDPLRWTLERIDAADPDTATHAAGVRALLVKVLGLLDDYPSAPPERKLTIQAELESLLPVTDRSAERGRFYNDRVIIHEAAVGTAGLEVRGPLARDMCDAVAPVLDLLAHEAEATRLRTNRAVAARLGAGRIPLLRALRECADLDIEAGGALGAELGRVIEAAGPDRAELDVAGLLAAPPPPAAPVLCSIDVLIAAPDLAGYEPGVTPLVLGDIHDAALLTPWALQFHPDSAALLAERDAGVRRALGDQVAVNVISRRTTGLPPLEFPGVVLELGGTAGPDRERIGLDRLWLESDGEQVVLRADTHPGRSLLFHNGELDTAVHTALALPRIRRPILPDLPHVPRLRWGNVVFSRRRWSLPSAAVVEAQSGRQEAERLLASARLVRERGLPERFFVKSPAERKPVYVDTASPELLRGMARLAGTADQLLVSEPLPAPEDAWLRDGELRFASELRCVYLRGGGER
;
A
#
# COMPACT_ATOMS: atom_id res chain seq x y z
N MET A 1 -3.18 44.45 -64.44
CA MET A 1 -3.03 45.07 -63.11
C MET A 1 -2.69 43.95 -62.23
N THR A 2 -1.48 43.96 -61.74
CA THR A 2 -0.71 42.92 -61.07
C THR A 2 -1.10 42.79 -59.57
N HIS A 3 -1.43 41.59 -59.17
CA HIS A 3 -1.53 41.26 -57.71
C HIS A 3 -0.14 40.89 -57.18
N PRO A 4 0.25 41.35 -55.96
CA PRO A 4 1.45 40.88 -55.33
C PRO A 4 1.16 39.64 -54.42
N SER A 5 1.98 38.63 -54.65
CA SER A 5 2.12 37.41 -53.89
C SER A 5 2.72 37.74 -52.50
N THR A 6 2.02 37.41 -51.41
CA THR A 6 2.53 37.43 -50.04
C THR A 6 3.12 36.08 -49.71
N ARG A 7 4.44 36.01 -49.56
CA ARG A 7 5.17 34.86 -48.99
C ARG A 7 4.96 34.85 -47.48
N SER A 8 4.51 33.69 -46.98
CA SER A 8 4.54 33.36 -45.55
C SER A 8 6.00 33.20 -45.09
N PRO A 9 6.36 33.62 -43.85
CA PRO A 9 7.70 33.45 -43.34
C PRO A 9 7.91 31.99 -42.93
N GLN A 10 8.99 31.38 -43.39
CA GLN A 10 9.52 30.09 -42.96
C GLN A 10 10.00 30.21 -41.50
N ALA A 11 9.61 29.22 -40.67
CA ALA A 11 10.13 29.07 -39.33
C ALA A 11 11.63 28.75 -39.36
N PRO A 12 12.44 29.26 -38.41
CA PRO A 12 13.86 28.98 -38.38
C PRO A 12 14.12 27.52 -37.96
N ALA A 13 15.14 26.93 -38.59
CA ALA A 13 15.63 25.58 -38.26
C ALA A 13 16.14 25.50 -36.82
N PRO A 14 16.02 24.35 -36.15
CA PRO A 14 16.54 24.18 -34.79
C PRO A 14 18.07 24.24 -34.79
N ALA A 15 18.62 24.93 -33.77
CA ALA A 15 20.05 25.06 -33.53
C ALA A 15 20.69 23.69 -33.24
N PRO A 16 21.94 23.46 -33.65
CA PRO A 16 22.66 22.22 -33.29
C PRO A 16 22.92 22.13 -31.79
N PRO A 17 22.99 20.91 -31.22
CA PRO A 17 23.24 20.73 -29.78
C PRO A 17 24.64 21.25 -29.45
N PRO A 18 24.83 21.79 -28.22
CA PRO A 18 26.14 22.29 -27.76
C PRO A 18 27.16 21.13 -27.66
N ALA A 19 28.40 21.45 -28.03
CA ALA A 19 29.53 20.54 -27.97
C ALA A 19 29.73 20.02 -26.54
N HIS A 20 29.98 18.72 -26.40
CA HIS A 20 30.34 18.08 -25.14
C HIS A 20 31.56 18.78 -24.51
N GLU A 21 31.33 19.51 -23.44
CA GLU A 21 32.39 19.84 -22.48
C GLU A 21 32.78 18.55 -21.75
N SER A 22 34.08 18.35 -21.67
CA SER A 22 34.73 17.22 -21.00
C SER A 22 34.22 17.06 -19.58
N ALA A 23 33.86 15.83 -19.22
CA ALA A 23 33.48 15.44 -17.87
C ALA A 23 34.56 15.83 -16.87
N PRO A 24 34.21 16.37 -15.67
CA PRO A 24 35.17 16.52 -14.59
C PRO A 24 35.58 15.14 -14.09
N GLU A 25 36.87 15.01 -13.81
CA GLU A 25 37.53 13.83 -13.25
C GLU A 25 36.79 13.25 -12.04
N SER A 26 36.74 11.93 -12.05
CA SER A 26 36.24 11.03 -11.02
C SER A 26 36.37 11.57 -9.59
N ALA A 27 35.22 11.92 -8.99
CA ALA A 27 35.12 11.94 -7.54
C ALA A 27 35.39 10.50 -7.07
N HIS A 28 36.44 10.34 -6.28
CA HIS A 28 36.71 9.09 -5.55
C HIS A 28 35.43 8.68 -4.82
N GLU A 29 34.77 7.58 -5.25
CA GLU A 29 33.84 6.84 -4.44
C GLU A 29 34.58 6.38 -3.19
N SER A 30 34.41 7.12 -2.10
CA SER A 30 34.78 6.65 -0.78
C SER A 30 33.97 5.39 -0.52
N ALA A 31 34.65 4.27 -0.29
CA ALA A 31 34.03 3.03 0.14
C ALA A 31 33.07 3.33 1.32
N PRO A 32 31.87 2.77 1.36
CA PRO A 32 30.94 3.02 2.45
C PRO A 32 31.60 2.61 3.76
N GLU A 33 31.72 3.58 4.69
CA GLU A 33 32.16 3.30 6.06
C GLU A 33 31.36 2.13 6.61
N SER A 34 32.05 1.11 7.17
CA SER A 34 31.40 -0.06 7.78
C SER A 34 30.51 0.40 8.93
N ARG A 35 29.17 0.40 8.69
CA ARG A 35 28.19 0.81 9.69
C ARG A 35 28.07 -0.26 10.78
N PRO A 36 27.87 0.12 12.06
CA PRO A 36 27.91 -0.79 13.19
C PRO A 36 26.94 -1.99 13.11
N HIS A 37 25.85 -1.88 12.31
CA HIS A 37 24.85 -2.95 12.15
C HIS A 37 24.86 -3.62 10.77
N GLY A 38 25.74 -3.25 9.85
CA GLY A 38 25.84 -3.84 8.51
C GLY A 38 24.64 -3.57 7.58
N TRP A 39 23.72 -2.67 7.96
CA TRP A 39 22.62 -2.21 7.12
C TRP A 39 23.05 -1.01 6.27
N GLU A 40 22.74 -1.07 4.99
CA GLU A 40 22.83 0.06 4.06
C GLU A 40 21.42 0.62 3.83
N LEU A 41 21.24 1.91 4.10
CA LEU A 41 20.03 2.64 3.73
C LEU A 41 20.31 3.40 2.45
N LEU A 42 19.51 3.15 1.39
CA LEU A 42 19.67 3.86 0.12
C LEU A 42 19.42 5.35 0.29
N PRO A 43 20.20 6.20 -0.41
CA PRO A 43 20.10 7.65 -0.29
C PRO A 43 18.74 8.21 -0.71
N THR A 44 18.11 7.64 -1.73
CA THR A 44 16.80 8.11 -2.20
C THR A 44 15.67 7.53 -1.35
N VAL A 45 14.83 8.41 -0.82
CA VAL A 45 13.59 8.08 -0.11
C VAL A 45 12.39 8.63 -0.89
N VAL A 46 11.26 7.93 -0.81
CA VAL A 46 10.01 8.39 -1.41
C VAL A 46 9.12 8.95 -0.31
N LEU A 47 8.86 10.25 -0.33
CA LEU A 47 7.90 10.90 0.55
C LEU A 47 6.50 10.71 -0.04
N ARG A 48 5.65 10.01 0.70
CA ARG A 48 4.24 9.82 0.41
C ARG A 48 3.43 10.64 1.39
N SER A 49 2.49 11.42 0.90
CA SER A 49 1.60 12.24 1.74
C SER A 49 0.15 12.02 1.39
N ALA A 50 -0.73 12.31 2.33
CA ALA A 50 -2.15 12.46 2.03
C ALA A 50 -2.36 13.65 1.09
N GLY A 51 -3.31 13.56 0.18
CA GLY A 51 -3.66 14.65 -0.72
C GLY A 51 -4.49 15.76 -0.06
N PHE A 52 -5.03 15.50 1.13
CA PHE A 52 -5.89 16.41 1.88
C PHE A 52 -5.45 16.49 3.34
N PRO A 53 -5.62 17.66 3.98
CA PRO A 53 -5.21 17.85 5.37
C PRO A 53 -6.14 17.12 6.35
N TRP A 54 -5.61 16.82 7.53
CA TRP A 54 -6.37 16.25 8.64
C TRP A 54 -7.62 17.08 8.99
N GLN A 55 -7.57 18.39 8.82
CA GLN A 55 -8.69 19.29 9.07
C GLN A 55 -9.93 18.95 8.20
N LEU A 56 -9.76 18.25 7.09
CA LEU A 56 -10.92 17.80 6.28
C LEU A 56 -11.83 16.86 7.06
N VAL A 57 -11.25 15.94 7.83
CA VAL A 57 -12.02 14.97 8.62
C VAL A 57 -12.32 15.47 10.03
N GLU A 58 -11.45 16.28 10.62
CA GLU A 58 -11.62 16.88 11.95
C GLU A 58 -12.88 17.77 12.03
N ARG A 59 -13.25 18.43 10.92
CA ARG A 59 -14.49 19.23 10.82
C ARG A 59 -15.77 18.42 11.00
N LEU A 60 -15.69 17.09 10.97
CA LEU A 60 -16.84 16.20 11.19
C LEU A 60 -17.03 15.85 12.68
N ALA A 61 -16.21 16.38 13.57
CA ALA A 61 -16.30 16.16 15.01
C ALA A 61 -17.21 17.19 15.66
N CYS A 62 -18.03 16.73 16.59
CA CYS A 62 -18.89 17.52 17.47
C CYS A 62 -18.07 18.01 18.66
N ALA A 63 -17.32 19.09 18.51
CA ALA A 63 -16.36 19.57 19.51
C ALA A 63 -17.04 20.03 20.81
N GLY A 64 -18.17 20.73 20.71
CA GLY A 64 -18.96 21.15 21.89
C GLY A 64 -19.51 19.95 22.65
N THR A 65 -20.01 18.96 21.93
CA THR A 65 -20.51 17.70 22.50
C THR A 65 -19.40 16.95 23.23
N ARG A 66 -18.18 16.86 22.68
CA ARG A 66 -17.01 16.22 23.33
C ARG A 66 -16.74 16.84 24.68
N LEU A 67 -16.60 18.15 24.76
CA LEU A 67 -16.32 18.87 26.01
C LEU A 67 -17.41 18.62 27.06
N LEU A 68 -18.69 18.61 26.65
CA LEU A 68 -19.79 18.32 27.59
C LEU A 68 -19.80 16.87 28.08
N ILE A 69 -19.42 15.91 27.24
CA ILE A 69 -19.31 14.50 27.65
C ILE A 69 -18.16 14.34 28.66
N GLU A 70 -17.04 15.00 28.48
CA GLU A 70 -15.93 15.00 29.44
C GLU A 70 -16.35 15.61 30.78
N GLU A 71 -17.03 16.77 30.75
CA GLU A 71 -17.60 17.41 31.95
C GLU A 71 -18.61 16.49 32.65
N LEU A 72 -19.47 15.82 31.86
CA LEU A 72 -20.44 14.85 32.38
C LEU A 72 -19.75 13.67 33.07
N PHE A 73 -18.71 13.12 32.52
CA PHE A 73 -17.94 12.03 33.13
C PHE A 73 -17.26 12.46 34.42
N ALA A 74 -16.73 13.67 34.46
CA ALA A 74 -16.14 14.21 35.70
C ALA A 74 -17.19 14.38 36.81
N LEU A 75 -18.41 14.85 36.48
CA LEU A 75 -19.51 14.97 37.43
C LEU A 75 -20.07 13.59 37.86
N GLU A 76 -20.18 12.64 36.92
CA GLU A 76 -20.58 11.27 37.24
C GLU A 76 -19.59 10.59 38.19
N ALA A 77 -18.27 10.78 37.99
CA ALA A 77 -17.24 10.30 38.89
C ALA A 77 -17.33 10.92 40.27
N ARG A 78 -17.57 12.24 40.33
CA ARG A 78 -17.81 12.93 41.63
C ARG A 78 -19.07 12.42 42.33
N ALA A 79 -20.17 12.21 41.61
CA ALA A 79 -21.36 11.63 42.19
C ALA A 79 -21.12 10.19 42.71
N ALA A 80 -20.33 9.38 41.99
CA ALA A 80 -19.92 8.05 42.44
C ALA A 80 -19.09 8.11 43.74
N ASP A 81 -18.15 9.07 43.84
CA ASP A 81 -17.41 9.30 45.09
C ASP A 81 -18.32 9.68 46.25
N VAL A 82 -19.28 10.58 46.05
CA VAL A 82 -20.30 10.89 47.07
C VAL A 82 -21.09 9.64 47.48
N ALA A 83 -21.50 8.81 46.48
CA ALA A 83 -22.19 7.55 46.76
C ALA A 83 -21.36 6.57 47.57
N SER A 84 -20.05 6.49 47.33
CA SER A 84 -19.14 5.59 48.07
C SER A 84 -19.01 5.93 49.54
N ARG A 85 -19.22 7.18 49.91
CA ARG A 85 -19.16 7.70 51.30
C ARG A 85 -20.48 7.54 52.06
N LEU A 86 -21.52 6.95 51.46
CA LEU A 86 -22.80 6.73 52.11
C LEU A 86 -22.69 5.68 53.20
N HIS A 87 -23.01 6.10 54.43
CA HIS A 87 -23.23 5.23 55.59
C HIS A 87 -24.70 5.30 55.98
N PRO A 88 -25.61 4.49 55.40
CA PRO A 88 -27.03 4.57 55.70
C PRO A 88 -27.34 4.02 57.10
N VAL A 89 -28.33 4.63 57.81
CA VAL A 89 -28.86 4.08 59.01
C VAL A 89 -29.88 2.99 58.64
N GLY A 90 -29.41 1.73 58.56
CA GLY A 90 -30.20 0.59 58.13
C GLY A 90 -30.11 0.28 56.63
N ARG A 91 -31.10 -0.47 56.10
CA ARG A 91 -31.10 -0.90 54.70
C ARG A 91 -31.67 0.13 53.76
N LEU A 92 -30.99 0.35 52.60
CA LEU A 92 -31.57 1.15 51.50
C LEU A 92 -32.73 0.41 50.86
N SER A 93 -33.83 1.14 50.59
CA SER A 93 -34.93 0.62 49.81
C SER A 93 -34.52 0.34 48.34
N ARG A 94 -35.27 -0.52 47.65
CA ARG A 94 -35.03 -0.79 46.24
C ARG A 94 -35.09 0.49 45.36
N GLY A 95 -36.01 1.43 45.74
CA GLY A 95 -36.14 2.71 45.08
C GLY A 95 -34.93 3.62 45.25
N GLN A 96 -34.36 3.68 46.50
CA GLN A 96 -33.13 4.41 46.79
C GLN A 96 -31.95 3.83 46.00
N GLN A 97 -31.80 2.50 45.99
CA GLN A 97 -30.75 1.83 45.25
C GLN A 97 -30.86 2.07 43.73
N ALA A 98 -32.09 2.10 43.18
CA ALA A 98 -32.31 2.38 41.76
C ALA A 98 -31.95 3.84 41.39
N LYS A 99 -32.27 4.78 42.30
CA LYS A 99 -31.89 6.19 42.11
C LYS A 99 -30.41 6.42 42.22
N LEU A 100 -29.73 5.77 43.20
CA LEU A 100 -28.29 5.82 43.31
C LEU A 100 -27.60 5.30 42.05
N ARG A 101 -27.96 4.12 41.55
CA ARG A 101 -27.45 3.56 40.30
C ARG A 101 -27.72 4.44 39.09
N GLY A 102 -28.87 5.10 39.09
CA GLY A 102 -29.29 5.98 38.01
C GLY A 102 -28.82 7.43 38.13
N LEU A 103 -28.00 7.74 39.13
CA LEU A 103 -27.53 9.09 39.42
C LEU A 103 -28.70 10.09 39.44
N ARG A 104 -29.73 9.81 40.27
CA ARG A 104 -30.95 10.62 40.44
C ARG A 104 -31.10 11.16 41.83
N PRO A 105 -31.67 12.36 42.01
CA PRO A 105 -31.94 12.91 43.33
C PRO A 105 -32.76 11.97 44.20
N LEU A 106 -32.45 11.96 45.49
CA LEU A 106 -33.13 11.19 46.51
C LEU A 106 -34.01 12.09 47.36
N PRO A 107 -35.22 11.66 47.76
CA PRO A 107 -36.03 12.38 48.72
C PRO A 107 -35.40 12.26 50.12
N ALA A 108 -35.75 13.21 51.00
CA ALA A 108 -35.40 13.11 52.39
C ALA A 108 -35.95 11.81 52.99
N ALA A 109 -35.12 11.13 53.82
CA ALA A 109 -35.50 9.90 54.50
C ALA A 109 -34.63 9.72 55.76
N ASP A 110 -35.20 9.19 56.81
CA ASP A 110 -34.56 9.04 58.11
C ASP A 110 -33.32 8.12 58.08
N ASN A 111 -33.22 7.28 57.10
CA ASN A 111 -32.09 6.38 56.91
C ASN A 111 -30.91 6.98 56.09
N LEU A 112 -30.99 8.26 55.70
CA LEU A 112 -29.95 8.97 54.94
C LEU A 112 -29.44 10.18 55.70
N PRO A 113 -28.10 10.34 55.92
CA PRO A 113 -27.54 11.54 56.52
C PRO A 113 -27.88 12.80 55.73
N ALA A 114 -28.37 13.85 56.39
CA ALA A 114 -28.88 15.07 55.71
C ALA A 114 -27.78 15.77 54.89
N ASP A 115 -26.59 15.93 55.42
CA ASP A 115 -25.48 16.58 54.71
C ASP A 115 -25.05 15.79 53.47
N TRP A 116 -24.95 14.48 53.59
CA TRP A 116 -24.66 13.59 52.48
C TRP A 116 -25.77 13.69 51.41
N LEU A 117 -27.03 13.69 51.81
CA LEU A 117 -28.15 13.79 50.88
C LEU A 117 -28.18 15.12 50.12
N ALA A 118 -27.81 16.21 50.78
CA ALA A 118 -27.69 17.53 50.11
C ALA A 118 -26.54 17.52 49.08
N GLU A 119 -25.38 16.95 49.43
CA GLU A 119 -24.26 16.83 48.49
C GLU A 119 -24.62 15.92 47.29
N TRP A 120 -25.27 14.77 47.57
CA TRP A 120 -25.76 13.83 46.55
C TRP A 120 -26.73 14.50 45.55
N ASN A 121 -27.77 15.16 46.11
CA ASN A 121 -28.76 15.81 45.27
C ASN A 121 -28.15 16.93 44.41
N THR A 122 -27.30 17.76 44.99
CA THR A 122 -26.56 18.77 44.24
C THR A 122 -25.75 18.20 43.09
N ALA A 123 -25.01 17.08 43.35
CA ALA A 123 -24.23 16.45 42.32
C ALA A 123 -25.11 15.85 41.20
N THR A 124 -26.21 15.17 41.58
CA THR A 124 -27.09 14.51 40.59
C THR A 124 -27.96 15.48 39.80
N GLU A 125 -28.37 16.62 40.40
CA GLU A 125 -29.03 17.71 39.68
C GLU A 125 -28.14 18.33 38.61
N ARG A 126 -26.85 18.52 38.92
CA ARG A 126 -25.88 18.99 37.93
C ARG A 126 -25.70 17.99 36.79
N VAL A 127 -25.64 16.67 37.10
CA VAL A 127 -25.60 15.61 36.09
C VAL A 127 -26.82 15.66 35.18
N ALA A 128 -28.03 15.84 35.75
CA ALA A 128 -29.28 15.93 35.00
C ALA A 128 -29.30 17.17 34.06
N ALA A 129 -28.92 18.34 34.59
CA ALA A 129 -28.81 19.56 33.79
C ALA A 129 -27.82 19.44 32.63
N LEU A 130 -26.70 18.77 32.84
CA LEU A 130 -25.71 18.56 31.79
C LEU A 130 -26.20 17.59 30.70
N ARG A 131 -26.98 16.57 31.10
CA ARG A 131 -27.58 15.63 30.12
C ARG A 131 -28.65 16.34 29.23
N GLU A 132 -29.39 17.28 29.78
CA GLU A 132 -30.31 18.11 29.00
C GLU A 132 -29.54 19.03 28.03
N ARG A 133 -28.50 19.69 28.51
CA ARG A 133 -27.62 20.52 27.68
C ARG A 133 -26.97 19.72 26.56
N LEU A 134 -26.60 18.47 26.83
CA LEU A 134 -25.94 17.59 25.84
C LEU A 134 -26.82 17.43 24.60
N THR A 135 -28.12 17.21 24.75
CA THR A 135 -29.04 17.07 23.59
C THR A 135 -29.07 18.35 22.73
N ALA A 136 -29.18 19.50 23.34
CA ALA A 136 -29.19 20.78 22.63
C ALA A 136 -27.84 21.07 21.94
N THR A 137 -26.74 20.72 22.60
CA THR A 137 -25.38 20.90 22.01
C THR A 137 -25.13 19.95 20.84
N VAL A 138 -25.62 18.70 20.93
CA VAL A 138 -25.55 17.76 19.79
C VAL A 138 -26.32 18.28 18.59
N GLU A 139 -27.48 18.89 18.77
CA GLU A 139 -28.25 19.51 17.69
C GLU A 139 -27.53 20.72 17.07
N ALA A 140 -26.90 21.54 17.90
CA ALA A 140 -26.08 22.67 17.42
C ALA A 140 -24.84 22.19 16.64
N ASP A 141 -24.10 21.22 17.19
CA ASP A 141 -22.93 20.61 16.53
C ASP A 141 -23.34 19.91 15.22
N ALA A 142 -24.53 19.27 15.17
CA ALA A 142 -25.02 18.64 13.94
C ALA A 142 -25.19 19.65 12.80
N THR A 143 -25.58 20.88 13.09
CA THR A 143 -25.66 21.96 12.09
C THR A 143 -24.27 22.29 11.53
N THR A 144 -23.23 22.30 12.40
CA THR A 144 -21.85 22.54 11.98
C THR A 144 -21.31 21.39 11.13
N VAL A 145 -21.61 20.14 11.50
CA VAL A 145 -21.24 18.95 10.72
C VAL A 145 -21.95 18.96 9.36
N ASP A 146 -23.22 19.40 9.31
CA ASP A 146 -23.96 19.53 8.05
C ASP A 146 -23.34 20.57 7.12
N ALA A 147 -22.91 21.70 7.65
CA ALA A 147 -22.17 22.70 6.89
C ALA A 147 -20.82 22.17 6.38
N ALA A 148 -20.09 21.41 7.22
CA ALA A 148 -18.84 20.78 6.81
C ALA A 148 -19.06 19.75 5.69
N LEU A 149 -20.08 18.91 5.79
CA LEU A 149 -20.42 17.94 4.73
C LEU A 149 -20.87 18.63 3.43
N ALA A 150 -21.58 19.76 3.53
CA ALA A 150 -21.93 20.57 2.37
C ALA A 150 -20.69 21.17 1.70
N ALA A 151 -19.75 21.68 2.47
CA ALA A 151 -18.47 22.18 1.97
C ALA A 151 -17.65 21.07 1.29
N ILE A 152 -17.55 19.89 1.90
CA ILE A 152 -16.88 18.70 1.30
C ILE A 152 -17.56 18.31 -0.02
N ARG A 153 -18.88 18.35 -0.07
CA ARG A 153 -19.66 18.03 -1.28
C ARG A 153 -19.38 18.98 -2.44
N THR A 154 -19.15 20.25 -2.17
CA THR A 154 -18.92 21.29 -3.19
C THR A 154 -17.44 21.51 -3.49
N ASP A 155 -16.53 20.92 -2.73
CA ASP A 155 -15.10 20.99 -2.98
C ASP A 155 -14.73 20.26 -4.28
N GLN A 156 -14.16 21.02 -5.24
CA GLN A 156 -13.83 20.49 -6.56
C GLN A 156 -12.78 19.40 -6.50
N ARG A 157 -11.77 19.53 -5.63
CA ARG A 157 -10.70 18.52 -5.49
C ARG A 157 -11.26 17.22 -4.91
N VAL A 158 -12.18 17.32 -3.94
CA VAL A 158 -12.87 16.15 -3.40
C VAL A 158 -13.73 15.48 -4.46
N ASN A 159 -14.45 16.26 -5.28
CA ASN A 159 -15.24 15.72 -6.39
C ASN A 159 -14.35 15.03 -7.44
N ASP A 160 -13.20 15.61 -7.78
CA ASP A 160 -12.20 14.98 -8.65
C ASP A 160 -11.71 13.64 -8.07
N ALA A 161 -11.38 13.60 -6.77
CA ALA A 161 -11.00 12.37 -6.10
C ALA A 161 -12.10 11.30 -6.12
N ILE A 162 -13.37 11.72 -5.92
CA ILE A 162 -14.54 10.84 -5.98
C ILE A 162 -14.73 10.29 -7.39
N VAL A 163 -14.61 11.09 -8.44
CA VAL A 163 -14.72 10.62 -9.85
C VAL A 163 -13.67 9.58 -10.16
N CYS A 164 -12.43 9.83 -9.78
CA CYS A 164 -11.33 8.88 -10.01
C CYS A 164 -11.51 7.57 -9.26
N SER A 165 -12.23 7.59 -8.12
CA SER A 165 -12.36 6.43 -7.22
C SER A 165 -13.72 5.74 -7.29
N SER A 166 -14.79 6.46 -7.53
CA SER A 166 -16.16 5.93 -7.61
C SER A 166 -17.07 6.83 -8.47
N PRO A 167 -17.03 6.66 -9.79
CA PRO A 167 -17.89 7.41 -10.71
C PRO A 167 -19.39 7.37 -10.35
N ALA A 168 -19.85 6.26 -9.76
CA ALA A 168 -21.23 6.10 -9.34
C ALA A 168 -21.63 7.06 -8.22
N VAL A 169 -20.76 7.22 -7.20
CA VAL A 169 -21.00 8.17 -6.11
C VAL A 169 -21.03 9.60 -6.63
N HIS A 170 -20.12 9.95 -7.53
CA HIS A 170 -20.12 11.28 -8.15
C HIS A 170 -21.43 11.55 -8.92
N ARG A 171 -21.93 10.58 -9.71
CA ARG A 171 -23.23 10.72 -10.40
C ARG A 171 -24.39 10.94 -9.43
N ASP A 172 -24.41 10.26 -8.27
CA ASP A 172 -25.41 10.45 -7.23
C ASP A 172 -25.33 11.88 -6.64
N LEU A 173 -24.12 12.38 -6.38
CA LEU A 173 -23.88 13.74 -5.89
C LEU A 173 -24.33 14.80 -6.89
N ALA A 174 -24.01 14.62 -8.18
CA ALA A 174 -24.40 15.53 -9.26
C ALA A 174 -25.94 15.59 -9.47
N ARG A 175 -26.64 14.47 -9.21
CA ARG A 175 -28.11 14.42 -9.23
C ARG A 175 -28.79 15.03 -8.01
N GLY A 176 -28.01 15.59 -7.09
CA GLY A 176 -28.55 16.19 -5.87
C GLY A 176 -28.92 15.18 -4.79
N ALA A 177 -28.45 13.93 -4.87
CA ALA A 177 -28.72 12.95 -3.82
C ALA A 177 -28.29 13.44 -2.44
N THR A 178 -29.12 13.21 -1.45
CA THR A 178 -28.96 13.60 -0.05
C THR A 178 -29.29 12.40 0.85
N GLY A 179 -29.22 12.59 2.15
CA GLY A 179 -29.59 11.56 3.13
C GLY A 179 -28.41 10.77 3.69
N GLY A 180 -28.73 9.86 4.63
CA GLY A 180 -27.75 9.20 5.47
C GLY A 180 -26.72 8.37 4.70
N ARG A 181 -27.04 7.81 3.52
CA ARG A 181 -26.08 7.07 2.69
C ARG A 181 -25.01 8.01 2.14
N ILE A 182 -25.39 9.13 1.57
CA ILE A 182 -24.47 10.12 0.97
C ILE A 182 -23.60 10.76 2.05
N ARG A 183 -24.18 11.13 3.20
CA ARG A 183 -23.45 11.66 4.35
C ARG A 183 -22.30 10.72 4.77
N ARG A 184 -22.61 9.43 4.98
CA ARG A 184 -21.60 8.42 5.31
C ARG A 184 -20.54 8.25 4.23
N GLN A 185 -20.94 8.30 2.94
CA GLN A 185 -19.97 8.21 1.84
C GLN A 185 -19.01 9.41 1.85
N LEU A 186 -19.51 10.63 2.00
CA LEU A 186 -18.68 11.83 2.10
C LEU A 186 -17.74 11.77 3.31
N ALA A 187 -18.22 11.35 4.48
CA ALA A 187 -17.38 11.16 5.65
C ALA A 187 -16.33 10.08 5.45
N SER A 188 -16.68 8.98 4.77
CA SER A 188 -15.75 7.92 4.40
C SER A 188 -14.66 8.40 3.43
N TYR A 189 -15.02 9.27 2.47
CA TYR A 189 -14.04 9.91 1.59
C TYR A 189 -13.17 10.90 2.37
N ALA A 190 -13.74 11.76 3.19
CA ALA A 190 -12.98 12.73 3.98
C ALA A 190 -11.91 12.05 4.85
N GLN A 191 -12.29 11.00 5.62
CA GLN A 191 -11.32 10.27 6.44
C GLN A 191 -10.26 9.57 5.59
N ARG A 192 -10.63 9.00 4.44
CA ARG A 192 -9.70 8.28 3.57
C ARG A 192 -8.70 9.23 2.89
N LEU A 193 -9.16 10.37 2.41
CA LEU A 193 -8.36 11.38 1.72
C LEU A 193 -7.37 12.08 2.69
N ALA A 194 -7.76 12.24 3.97
CA ALA A 194 -6.94 12.91 4.97
C ALA A 194 -5.98 11.96 5.72
N SER A 195 -6.35 10.68 5.89
CA SER A 195 -5.60 9.77 6.77
C SER A 195 -4.71 8.76 6.02
N LYS A 196 -4.67 8.78 4.69
CA LYS A 196 -3.91 7.81 3.89
C LYS A 196 -3.00 8.48 2.87
N SER A 197 -1.80 7.96 2.78
CA SER A 197 -0.74 8.35 1.86
C SER A 197 -0.61 7.36 0.70
N GLU A 198 -1.66 7.21 -0.12
CA GLU A 198 -1.60 6.34 -1.30
C GLU A 198 -1.04 7.12 -2.50
N THR A 199 -0.17 6.49 -3.29
CA THR A 199 0.48 7.08 -4.47
C THR A 199 -0.41 7.17 -5.70
N MET A 200 -1.72 7.33 -5.52
CA MET A 200 -2.67 7.40 -6.62
C MET A 200 -3.42 8.72 -6.58
N SER A 201 -3.01 9.62 -7.46
CA SER A 201 -3.72 10.87 -7.73
C SER A 201 -4.02 11.68 -6.46
N PHE A 202 -5.29 11.97 -6.22
CA PHE A 202 -5.76 12.80 -5.11
C PHE A 202 -5.58 12.18 -3.73
N PHE A 203 -5.34 10.88 -3.64
CA PHE A 203 -5.05 10.23 -2.35
C PHE A 203 -3.66 10.61 -1.81
N GLY A 204 -2.75 11.01 -2.69
CA GLY A 204 -1.46 11.53 -2.29
C GLY A 204 -0.49 11.58 -3.48
N PRO A 205 0.17 12.72 -3.71
CA PRO A 205 1.23 12.81 -4.70
C PRO A 205 2.46 12.03 -4.25
N ILE A 206 3.25 11.58 -5.21
CA ILE A 206 4.59 11.06 -4.96
C ILE A 206 5.53 12.26 -4.86
N ASN A 207 6.37 12.28 -3.84
CA ASN A 207 7.46 13.24 -3.70
C ASN A 207 8.75 12.48 -3.41
N TYR A 208 9.88 13.15 -3.53
CA TYR A 208 11.18 12.54 -3.36
C TYR A 208 11.98 13.25 -2.28
N GLY A 209 12.81 12.48 -1.60
CA GLY A 209 13.77 13.00 -0.66
C GLY A 209 15.12 12.32 -0.83
N ARG A 210 16.14 12.97 -0.29
CA ARG A 210 17.49 12.46 -0.24
C ARG A 210 17.96 12.36 1.20
N LEU A 211 18.56 11.25 1.56
CA LEU A 211 19.10 10.99 2.88
C LEU A 211 20.63 11.17 2.87
N SER A 212 21.13 11.98 3.79
CA SER A 212 22.55 12.30 3.93
C SER A 212 22.96 12.19 5.41
N PRO A 213 23.20 10.98 5.95
CA PRO A 213 23.48 10.76 7.38
C PRO A 213 24.83 11.34 7.84
N GLY A 214 25.79 11.51 6.94
CA GLY A 214 27.07 12.15 7.24
C GLY A 214 27.03 13.68 7.32
N SER A 215 25.89 14.30 7.03
CA SER A 215 25.74 15.76 7.13
C SER A 215 25.21 16.15 8.51
N ASP A 216 25.81 17.16 9.14
CA ASP A 216 25.31 17.76 10.38
C ASP A 216 24.28 18.88 10.17
N ALA A 217 23.99 19.23 8.92
CA ALA A 217 22.95 20.21 8.60
C ALA A 217 21.57 19.72 9.03
N ALA A 218 20.67 20.65 9.31
CA ALA A 218 19.29 20.32 9.63
C ALA A 218 18.55 19.69 8.43
N THR A 219 17.60 18.83 8.70
CA THR A 219 16.62 18.34 7.72
C THR A 219 15.79 19.50 7.20
N THR A 220 15.60 19.58 5.88
CA THR A 220 14.85 20.65 5.22
C THR A 220 13.80 20.11 4.27
N LEU A 221 12.68 20.81 4.19
CA LEU A 221 11.60 20.56 3.25
C LEU A 221 11.43 21.81 2.38
N ASP A 222 11.53 21.64 1.06
CA ASP A 222 11.13 22.62 0.06
C ASP A 222 9.81 22.19 -0.55
N TRP A 223 8.75 22.99 -0.41
CA TRP A 223 7.39 22.59 -0.80
C TRP A 223 6.56 23.80 -1.22
N GLU A 224 6.09 23.82 -2.45
CA GLU A 224 5.19 24.88 -2.95
C GLU A 224 3.75 24.79 -2.38
N GLY A 225 3.49 23.81 -1.51
CA GLY A 225 2.20 23.58 -0.89
C GLY A 225 1.43 22.39 -1.45
N HIS A 226 0.38 21.97 -0.73
CA HIS A 226 -0.35 20.73 -0.98
C HIS A 226 -1.23 20.74 -2.26
N THR A 227 -1.47 21.90 -2.85
CA THR A 227 -2.22 22.04 -4.10
C THR A 227 -1.33 22.05 -5.33
N ALA A 228 -0.03 22.25 -5.14
CA ALA A 228 0.94 22.29 -6.22
C ALA A 228 1.28 20.86 -6.67
N ILE A 229 0.92 20.54 -7.90
CA ILE A 229 1.19 19.25 -8.52
C ILE A 229 2.05 19.49 -9.77
N ARG A 230 3.23 18.88 -9.80
CA ARG A 230 4.18 19.01 -10.91
C ARG A 230 3.74 18.22 -12.13
N VAL A 231 3.28 16.98 -11.94
CA VAL A 231 2.87 16.09 -13.02
C VAL A 231 1.62 15.32 -12.61
N ARG A 232 0.67 15.19 -13.54
CA ARG A 232 -0.43 14.22 -13.46
C ARG A 232 -0.45 13.41 -14.73
N GLN A 233 -0.62 12.11 -14.63
CA GLN A 233 -0.69 11.22 -15.77
C GLN A 233 -1.73 10.14 -15.54
N ALA A 234 -2.55 9.88 -16.56
CA ALA A 234 -3.54 8.83 -16.55
C ALA A 234 -2.99 7.56 -17.23
N HIS A 235 -3.30 6.42 -16.64
CA HIS A 235 -2.94 5.09 -17.15
C HIS A 235 -4.15 4.18 -17.11
N THR A 236 -4.15 3.15 -17.95
CA THR A 236 -5.24 2.17 -17.98
C THR A 236 -4.99 1.00 -17.04
N ALA A 237 -6.07 0.36 -16.62
CA ALA A 237 -6.03 -0.95 -15.98
C ALA A 237 -5.43 -2.00 -16.92
N ALA A 238 -4.79 -3.04 -16.37
CA ALA A 238 -4.14 -4.09 -17.16
C ALA A 238 -5.08 -4.77 -18.16
N ARG A 239 -6.37 -4.96 -17.79
CA ARG A 239 -7.39 -5.55 -18.67
C ARG A 239 -7.63 -4.79 -19.98
N VAL A 240 -7.31 -3.49 -20.02
CA VAL A 240 -7.41 -2.69 -21.24
C VAL A 240 -6.34 -3.11 -22.25
N ASN A 241 -5.11 -3.34 -21.77
CA ASN A 241 -4.06 -3.90 -22.60
C ASN A 241 -4.42 -5.30 -23.12
N ASP A 242 -4.99 -6.17 -22.25
CA ASP A 242 -5.44 -7.50 -22.67
C ASP A 242 -6.45 -7.40 -23.80
N ALA A 243 -7.44 -6.49 -23.72
CA ALA A 243 -8.43 -6.28 -24.78
C ALA A 243 -7.77 -5.81 -26.11
N VAL A 244 -6.75 -4.97 -26.04
CA VAL A 244 -5.98 -4.56 -27.24
C VAL A 244 -5.25 -5.75 -27.83
N GLN A 245 -4.63 -6.61 -27.02
CA GLN A 245 -3.96 -7.82 -27.50
C GLN A 245 -4.95 -8.82 -28.13
N GLU A 246 -6.16 -8.94 -27.59
CA GLU A 246 -7.24 -9.74 -28.19
C GLU A 246 -7.65 -9.18 -29.56
N LEU A 247 -7.75 -7.85 -29.74
CA LEU A 247 -8.06 -7.23 -31.03
C LEU A 247 -6.96 -7.47 -32.08
N LEU A 248 -5.69 -7.43 -31.70
CA LEU A 248 -4.56 -7.72 -32.60
C LEU A 248 -4.60 -9.17 -33.12
N LEU A 249 -5.07 -10.10 -32.28
CA LEU A 249 -5.17 -11.52 -32.64
C LEU A 249 -6.48 -11.89 -33.34
N ALA A 250 -7.51 -11.04 -33.25
CA ALA A 250 -8.83 -11.32 -33.82
C ALA A 250 -8.85 -11.17 -35.35
N ASP A 251 -7.93 -10.37 -35.93
CA ASP A 251 -7.76 -10.28 -37.38
C ASP A 251 -6.78 -11.36 -37.88
N PRO A 252 -7.25 -12.40 -38.60
CA PRO A 252 -6.38 -13.46 -39.13
C PRO A 252 -5.27 -12.94 -40.04
N ALA A 253 -5.53 -11.88 -40.84
CA ALA A 253 -4.57 -11.31 -41.76
C ALA A 253 -3.45 -10.57 -41.03
N LEU A 254 -3.72 -10.00 -39.87
CA LEU A 254 -2.71 -9.46 -38.96
C LEU A 254 -1.99 -10.59 -38.19
N ALA A 255 -2.75 -11.53 -37.64
CA ALA A 255 -2.20 -12.62 -36.84
C ALA A 255 -1.17 -13.47 -37.56
N GLU A 256 -1.37 -13.73 -38.86
CA GLU A 256 -0.40 -14.47 -39.69
C GLU A 256 0.95 -13.74 -39.89
N ARG A 257 0.96 -12.40 -39.75
CA ARG A 257 2.12 -11.52 -39.88
C ARG A 257 2.87 -11.30 -38.58
N LEU A 258 2.21 -11.59 -37.45
CA LEU A 258 2.87 -11.45 -36.14
C LEU A 258 4.00 -12.48 -36.00
N ALA A 259 5.11 -12.04 -35.41
CA ALA A 259 6.21 -12.91 -35.05
C ALA A 259 6.01 -13.44 -33.62
N PRO A 260 5.80 -14.78 -33.45
CA PRO A 260 5.64 -15.38 -32.15
C PRO A 260 6.93 -15.36 -31.33
N VAL A 261 6.79 -15.17 -30.02
CA VAL A 261 7.88 -15.22 -29.03
C VAL A 261 7.54 -16.30 -28.01
N ARG A 262 8.46 -17.21 -27.77
CA ARG A 262 8.29 -18.29 -26.81
C ARG A 262 8.55 -17.78 -25.38
N LYS A 263 7.65 -18.11 -24.48
CA LYS A 263 7.84 -17.82 -23.05
C LYS A 263 8.73 -18.87 -22.38
N THR A 264 9.49 -18.47 -21.37
CA THR A 264 10.50 -19.33 -20.72
C THR A 264 9.94 -20.49 -19.91
N LEU A 265 8.64 -20.44 -19.53
CA LEU A 265 7.94 -21.58 -18.92
C LEU A 265 7.77 -22.79 -19.86
N THR A 266 7.87 -22.53 -21.16
CA THR A 266 7.63 -23.58 -22.15
C THR A 266 8.93 -24.36 -22.36
N GLY A 267 9.01 -25.55 -21.81
CA GLY A 267 10.13 -26.46 -22.04
C GLY A 267 10.29 -26.81 -23.54
N THR A 268 11.33 -27.57 -23.89
CA THR A 268 11.58 -27.98 -25.27
C THR A 268 10.37 -28.71 -25.84
N PRO A 269 9.73 -28.17 -26.92
CA PRO A 269 8.51 -28.76 -27.46
C PRO A 269 8.78 -30.14 -28.07
N ARG A 270 7.91 -31.11 -27.74
CA ARG A 270 7.93 -32.46 -28.30
C ARG A 270 6.78 -32.61 -29.29
N GLY A 271 7.02 -33.25 -30.42
CA GLY A 271 6.00 -33.49 -31.45
C GLY A 271 6.28 -32.86 -32.80
N THR A 272 5.46 -33.18 -33.80
CA THR A 272 5.64 -32.83 -35.25
C THR A 272 4.57 -31.90 -35.82
N GLY A 273 3.51 -31.58 -35.09
CA GLY A 273 2.41 -30.72 -35.59
C GLY A 273 2.77 -29.22 -35.58
N VAL A 274 1.89 -28.42 -36.22
CA VAL A 274 2.07 -26.94 -36.38
C VAL A 274 2.27 -26.22 -35.05
N GLY A 275 1.58 -26.63 -33.97
CA GLY A 275 1.77 -26.06 -32.65
C GLY A 275 3.16 -26.32 -32.08
N ALA A 276 3.74 -27.51 -32.35
CA ALA A 276 5.12 -27.81 -31.95
C ALA A 276 6.15 -27.02 -32.78
N ALA A 277 5.88 -26.82 -34.07
CA ALA A 277 6.70 -25.98 -34.95
C ALA A 277 6.69 -24.51 -34.47
N LEU A 278 5.51 -23.95 -34.16
CA LEU A 278 5.38 -22.60 -33.62
C LEU A 278 6.18 -22.43 -32.33
N LEU A 279 6.12 -23.38 -31.40
CA LEU A 279 6.88 -23.32 -30.15
C LEU A 279 8.41 -23.46 -30.36
N ARG A 280 8.85 -24.24 -31.33
CA ARG A 280 10.29 -24.38 -31.63
C ARG A 280 10.88 -23.17 -32.31
N GLU A 281 10.10 -22.57 -33.22
CA GLU A 281 10.55 -21.53 -34.12
C GLU A 281 10.11 -20.12 -33.73
N ALA A 282 9.49 -19.96 -32.55
CA ALA A 282 9.06 -18.67 -31.99
C ALA A 282 10.26 -17.86 -31.48
N ASP A 283 10.95 -17.19 -32.38
CA ASP A 283 12.17 -16.39 -32.15
C ASP A 283 11.90 -14.87 -32.11
N GLY A 284 10.65 -14.47 -32.37
CA GLY A 284 10.27 -13.03 -32.48
C GLY A 284 10.68 -12.41 -33.83
N VAL A 285 11.14 -13.19 -34.81
CA VAL A 285 11.56 -12.72 -36.14
C VAL A 285 10.71 -13.35 -37.25
N ARG A 286 10.54 -14.64 -37.19
CA ARG A 286 9.73 -15.36 -38.20
C ARG A 286 8.26 -15.22 -37.92
N THR A 287 7.48 -14.82 -38.90
CA THR A 287 6.02 -14.66 -38.77
C THR A 287 5.33 -16.04 -38.69
N VAL A 288 4.10 -16.06 -38.19
CA VAL A 288 3.25 -17.26 -38.15
C VAL A 288 3.13 -17.90 -39.54
N ALA A 289 2.88 -17.08 -40.60
CA ALA A 289 2.77 -17.55 -41.98
C ALA A 289 4.07 -18.22 -42.46
N ARG A 290 5.23 -17.65 -42.09
CA ARG A 290 6.52 -18.22 -42.48
C ARG A 290 6.81 -19.54 -41.77
N ILE A 291 6.44 -19.65 -40.49
CA ILE A 291 6.58 -20.92 -39.74
C ILE A 291 5.64 -21.98 -40.29
N ALA A 292 4.38 -21.61 -40.65
CA ALA A 292 3.41 -22.51 -41.26
C ALA A 292 3.97 -23.09 -42.58
N SER A 293 4.48 -22.23 -43.48
CA SER A 293 5.11 -22.64 -44.75
C SER A 293 6.30 -23.57 -44.50
N GLY A 294 7.14 -23.30 -43.51
CA GLY A 294 8.32 -24.12 -43.19
C GLY A 294 7.99 -25.54 -42.68
N CYS A 295 6.83 -25.75 -42.07
CA CYS A 295 6.39 -27.07 -41.59
C CYS A 295 5.31 -27.72 -42.50
N GLY A 296 4.95 -27.12 -43.62
CA GLY A 296 3.95 -27.60 -44.54
C GLY A 296 2.51 -27.51 -44.04
N ALA A 297 2.21 -26.69 -43.08
CA ALA A 297 0.86 -26.47 -42.51
C ALA A 297 0.13 -25.35 -43.26
N GLY A 298 -1.20 -25.38 -43.24
CA GLY A 298 -2.03 -24.28 -43.72
C GLY A 298 -1.93 -23.03 -42.80
N VAL A 299 -1.88 -21.84 -43.37
CA VAL A 299 -1.84 -20.58 -42.58
C VAL A 299 -3.00 -20.45 -41.61
N PRO A 300 -4.28 -20.75 -41.98
CA PRO A 300 -5.40 -20.68 -41.06
C PRO A 300 -5.24 -21.62 -39.85
N GLU A 301 -4.69 -22.82 -40.06
CA GLU A 301 -4.40 -23.77 -38.99
C GLU A 301 -3.31 -23.24 -38.06
N ALA A 302 -2.27 -22.65 -38.59
CA ALA A 302 -1.19 -22.06 -37.84
C ALA A 302 -1.66 -20.85 -37.00
N VAL A 303 -2.50 -19.97 -37.58
CA VAL A 303 -3.11 -18.84 -36.86
C VAL A 303 -3.97 -19.34 -35.69
N ALA A 304 -4.80 -20.34 -35.91
CA ALA A 304 -5.63 -20.93 -34.85
C ALA A 304 -4.76 -21.56 -33.73
N ALA A 305 -3.72 -22.30 -34.08
CA ALA A 305 -2.77 -22.90 -33.16
C ALA A 305 -1.98 -21.82 -32.39
N PHE A 306 -1.60 -20.73 -33.03
CA PHE A 306 -0.92 -19.58 -32.43
C PHE A 306 -1.84 -18.88 -31.42
N ALA A 307 -3.07 -18.53 -31.78
CA ALA A 307 -4.04 -17.92 -30.88
C ALA A 307 -4.30 -18.80 -29.64
N ALA A 308 -4.45 -20.11 -29.84
CA ALA A 308 -4.58 -21.08 -28.75
C ALA A 308 -3.34 -21.11 -27.84
N ALA A 309 -2.14 -21.01 -28.39
CA ALA A 309 -0.88 -20.99 -27.63
C ALA A 309 -0.71 -19.68 -26.84
N VAL A 310 -1.13 -18.56 -27.40
CA VAL A 310 -1.17 -17.26 -26.68
C VAL A 310 -2.18 -17.31 -25.53
N ALA A 311 -3.38 -17.82 -25.77
CA ALA A 311 -4.41 -17.99 -24.73
C ALA A 311 -3.95 -18.91 -23.59
N LYS A 312 -3.15 -19.95 -23.90
CA LYS A 312 -2.51 -20.83 -22.89
C LYS A 312 -1.31 -20.20 -22.18
N GLY A 313 -0.85 -19.03 -22.64
CA GLY A 313 0.31 -18.34 -22.06
C GLY A 313 1.66 -18.99 -22.41
N THR A 314 1.76 -19.82 -23.45
CA THR A 314 3.00 -20.47 -23.91
C THR A 314 3.75 -19.64 -24.96
N LEU A 315 3.01 -18.87 -25.73
CA LEU A 315 3.54 -17.91 -26.70
C LEU A 315 3.05 -16.49 -26.40
N THR A 316 3.77 -15.53 -26.91
CA THR A 316 3.34 -14.14 -27.08
C THR A 316 3.78 -13.67 -28.47
N HIS A 317 3.74 -12.38 -28.75
CA HIS A 317 4.18 -11.82 -30.06
C HIS A 317 4.88 -10.46 -29.87
N THR A 318 5.52 -10.00 -30.93
CA THR A 318 6.36 -8.79 -30.94
C THR A 318 5.60 -7.49 -30.70
N LEU A 319 4.27 -7.46 -30.86
CA LEU A 319 3.43 -6.30 -30.54
C LEU A 319 2.81 -6.39 -29.12
N CYS A 320 3.13 -7.44 -28.35
CA CYS A 320 2.68 -7.57 -26.98
C CYS A 320 3.70 -6.92 -26.03
N PRO A 321 3.30 -5.91 -25.24
CA PRO A 321 4.23 -5.22 -24.35
C PRO A 321 4.73 -6.13 -23.24
N PRO A 322 6.00 -6.01 -22.83
CA PRO A 322 6.48 -6.62 -21.60
C PRO A 322 5.62 -6.22 -20.40
N ALA A 323 5.45 -7.14 -19.43
CA ALA A 323 4.64 -6.90 -18.25
C ALA A 323 5.15 -5.72 -17.38
N THR A 324 6.45 -5.44 -17.47
CA THR A 324 7.16 -4.38 -16.74
C THR A 324 7.06 -2.99 -17.36
N VAL A 325 6.49 -2.88 -18.58
CA VAL A 325 6.29 -1.58 -19.24
C VAL A 325 5.19 -0.80 -18.52
N VAL A 326 5.49 0.46 -18.16
CA VAL A 326 4.57 1.31 -17.41
C VAL A 326 3.36 1.72 -18.25
N ASP A 327 3.57 2.13 -19.49
CA ASP A 327 2.51 2.51 -20.45
C ASP A 327 2.45 1.51 -21.61
N PRO A 328 1.71 0.40 -21.45
CA PRO A 328 1.66 -0.66 -22.43
C PRO A 328 0.96 -0.26 -23.73
N LEU A 329 0.01 0.68 -23.69
CA LEU A 329 -0.72 1.11 -24.90
C LEU A 329 0.16 1.98 -25.80
N ARG A 330 0.92 2.91 -25.23
CA ARG A 330 1.88 3.74 -25.95
C ARG A 330 2.99 2.88 -26.55
N TRP A 331 3.51 1.94 -25.77
CA TRP A 331 4.49 0.98 -26.26
C TRP A 331 3.96 0.17 -27.46
N THR A 332 2.71 -0.33 -27.38
CA THR A 332 2.10 -1.08 -28.49
C THR A 332 1.95 -0.21 -29.74
N LEU A 333 1.53 1.05 -29.58
CA LEU A 333 1.43 2.01 -30.68
C LEU A 333 2.78 2.23 -31.34
N GLU A 334 3.83 2.51 -30.58
CA GLU A 334 5.20 2.70 -31.09
C GLU A 334 5.71 1.46 -31.84
N ARG A 335 5.36 0.26 -31.37
CA ARG A 335 5.73 -0.98 -32.05
C ARG A 335 4.97 -1.21 -33.36
N ILE A 336 3.69 -0.79 -33.43
CA ILE A 336 2.92 -0.81 -34.67
C ILE A 336 3.52 0.19 -35.66
N ASP A 337 3.89 1.39 -35.23
CA ASP A 337 4.49 2.44 -36.07
C ASP A 337 5.88 2.04 -36.59
N ALA A 338 6.61 1.20 -35.84
CA ALA A 338 7.91 0.68 -36.21
C ALA A 338 7.86 -0.66 -37.00
N ALA A 339 6.67 -1.24 -37.18
CA ALA A 339 6.50 -2.50 -37.90
C ALA A 339 6.74 -2.35 -39.43
N ASP A 340 6.92 -3.47 -40.12
CA ASP A 340 6.97 -3.46 -41.56
C ASP A 340 5.65 -2.94 -42.18
N PRO A 341 5.68 -2.40 -43.40
CA PRO A 341 4.52 -1.74 -44.01
C PRO A 341 3.27 -2.62 -44.14
N ASP A 342 3.43 -3.92 -44.33
CA ASP A 342 2.31 -4.84 -44.46
C ASP A 342 1.66 -5.08 -43.09
N THR A 343 2.44 -5.34 -42.04
CA THR A 343 1.97 -5.47 -40.66
C THR A 343 1.30 -4.18 -40.20
N ALA A 344 1.93 -3.02 -40.48
CA ALA A 344 1.38 -1.70 -40.13
C ALA A 344 0.02 -1.43 -40.81
N THR A 345 -0.11 -1.84 -42.08
CA THR A 345 -1.36 -1.68 -42.85
C THR A 345 -2.50 -2.51 -42.25
N HIS A 346 -2.24 -3.77 -41.88
CA HIS A 346 -3.24 -4.61 -41.25
C HIS A 346 -3.55 -4.19 -39.80
N ALA A 347 -2.60 -3.60 -39.07
CA ALA A 347 -2.80 -3.03 -37.75
C ALA A 347 -3.42 -1.63 -37.74
N ALA A 348 -3.70 -1.02 -38.89
CA ALA A 348 -4.17 0.39 -39.00
C ALA A 348 -5.44 0.67 -38.16
N GLY A 349 -6.38 -0.28 -38.07
CA GLY A 349 -7.57 -0.17 -37.24
C GLY A 349 -7.25 -0.09 -35.73
N VAL A 350 -6.38 -0.98 -35.26
CA VAL A 350 -5.92 -0.97 -33.85
C VAL A 350 -5.07 0.26 -33.58
N ARG A 351 -4.22 0.68 -34.51
CA ARG A 351 -3.46 1.93 -34.45
C ARG A 351 -4.36 3.15 -34.23
N ALA A 352 -5.40 3.29 -35.06
CA ALA A 352 -6.36 4.41 -34.94
C ALA A 352 -7.09 4.39 -33.61
N LEU A 353 -7.47 3.20 -33.11
CA LEU A 353 -8.06 3.01 -31.79
C LEU A 353 -7.10 3.46 -30.69
N LEU A 354 -5.83 3.04 -30.73
CA LEU A 354 -4.82 3.41 -29.72
C LEU A 354 -4.57 4.92 -29.70
N VAL A 355 -4.46 5.57 -30.89
CA VAL A 355 -4.31 7.04 -30.97
C VAL A 355 -5.49 7.74 -30.28
N LYS A 356 -6.72 7.27 -30.53
CA LYS A 356 -7.92 7.84 -29.88
C LYS A 356 -7.92 7.61 -28.36
N VAL A 357 -7.61 6.40 -27.91
CA VAL A 357 -7.55 6.03 -26.48
C VAL A 357 -6.49 6.85 -25.76
N LEU A 358 -5.29 6.97 -26.32
CA LEU A 358 -4.19 7.75 -25.73
C LEU A 358 -4.54 9.24 -25.68
N GLY A 359 -5.19 9.81 -26.71
CA GLY A 359 -5.67 11.19 -26.66
C GLY A 359 -6.67 11.43 -25.53
N LEU A 360 -7.58 10.49 -25.28
CA LEU A 360 -8.51 10.57 -24.14
C LEU A 360 -7.79 10.46 -22.80
N LEU A 361 -6.72 9.65 -22.71
CA LEU A 361 -5.92 9.53 -21.49
C LEU A 361 -5.06 10.79 -21.23
N ASP A 362 -4.54 11.41 -22.28
CA ASP A 362 -3.78 12.66 -22.16
C ASP A 362 -4.68 13.84 -21.73
N ASP A 363 -5.95 13.86 -22.16
CA ASP A 363 -6.93 14.86 -21.75
C ASP A 363 -7.42 14.67 -20.30
N TYR A 364 -7.48 13.42 -19.80
CA TYR A 364 -8.15 13.04 -18.57
C TYR A 364 -7.65 13.79 -17.30
N PRO A 365 -6.34 13.97 -17.06
CA PRO A 365 -5.85 14.60 -15.82
C PRO A 365 -6.29 16.06 -15.65
N SER A 366 -6.42 16.80 -16.76
CA SER A 366 -6.82 18.21 -16.76
C SER A 366 -8.34 18.42 -16.89
N ALA A 367 -9.08 17.34 -17.20
CA ALA A 367 -10.52 17.42 -17.43
C ALA A 367 -11.31 17.69 -16.15
N PRO A 368 -12.39 18.49 -16.19
CA PRO A 368 -13.33 18.62 -15.07
C PRO A 368 -14.08 17.30 -14.84
N PRO A 369 -14.66 17.11 -13.64
CA PRO A 369 -15.31 15.86 -13.23
C PRO A 369 -16.30 15.27 -14.24
N GLU A 370 -17.13 16.09 -14.85
CA GLU A 370 -18.14 15.68 -15.83
C GLU A 370 -17.49 15.17 -17.13
N ARG A 371 -16.40 15.82 -17.55
CA ARG A 371 -15.64 15.38 -18.72
C ARG A 371 -14.87 14.09 -18.42
N LYS A 372 -14.34 13.94 -17.20
CA LYS A 372 -13.72 12.68 -16.76
C LYS A 372 -14.70 11.51 -16.84
N LEU A 373 -15.96 11.69 -16.43
CA LEU A 373 -17.01 10.67 -16.58
C LEU A 373 -17.27 10.33 -18.05
N THR A 374 -17.32 11.35 -18.92
CA THR A 374 -17.51 11.16 -20.36
C THR A 374 -16.37 10.37 -20.96
N ILE A 375 -15.11 10.71 -20.63
CA ILE A 375 -13.92 10.00 -21.09
C ILE A 375 -13.96 8.53 -20.63
N GLN A 376 -14.31 8.25 -19.38
CA GLN A 376 -14.46 6.88 -18.88
C GLN A 376 -15.47 6.08 -19.71
N ALA A 377 -16.65 6.66 -19.97
CA ALA A 377 -17.69 6.02 -20.77
C ALA A 377 -17.26 5.82 -22.24
N GLU A 378 -16.55 6.79 -22.84
CA GLU A 378 -16.00 6.65 -24.17
C GLU A 378 -14.98 5.51 -24.25
N LEU A 379 -14.07 5.40 -23.28
CA LEU A 379 -13.09 4.32 -23.23
C LEU A 379 -13.76 2.95 -23.04
N GLU A 380 -14.77 2.85 -22.18
CA GLU A 380 -15.55 1.62 -21.99
C GLU A 380 -16.30 1.21 -23.25
N SER A 381 -16.73 2.16 -24.10
CA SER A 381 -17.41 1.89 -25.36
C SER A 381 -16.46 1.50 -26.50
N LEU A 382 -15.23 2.00 -26.47
CA LEU A 382 -14.22 1.75 -27.52
C LEU A 382 -13.53 0.39 -27.39
N LEU A 383 -13.45 -0.12 -26.16
CA LEU A 383 -12.68 -1.30 -25.83
C LEU A 383 -13.61 -2.41 -25.36
N PRO A 384 -13.53 -3.62 -25.94
CA PRO A 384 -14.31 -4.77 -25.50
C PRO A 384 -13.75 -5.32 -24.18
N VAL A 385 -13.75 -4.47 -23.14
CA VAL A 385 -13.27 -4.87 -21.83
C VAL A 385 -14.28 -5.80 -21.20
N THR A 386 -14.02 -7.10 -21.26
CA THR A 386 -14.83 -8.11 -20.62
C THR A 386 -14.92 -7.86 -19.13
N ASP A 387 -16.16 -7.79 -18.63
CA ASP A 387 -16.46 -7.63 -17.22
C ASP A 387 -16.05 -8.88 -16.43
N ARG A 388 -14.83 -8.93 -15.95
CA ARG A 388 -14.36 -9.96 -15.00
C ARG A 388 -14.84 -9.65 -13.59
N SER A 389 -16.15 -9.58 -13.40
CA SER A 389 -16.75 -9.25 -12.10
C SER A 389 -16.36 -10.21 -10.97
N ALA A 390 -15.99 -11.45 -11.28
CA ALA A 390 -15.53 -12.44 -10.30
C ALA A 390 -14.12 -12.15 -9.74
N GLU A 391 -13.28 -11.43 -10.47
CA GLU A 391 -11.96 -10.95 -10.00
C GLU A 391 -12.04 -9.57 -9.31
N ARG A 392 -13.21 -8.93 -9.37
CA ARG A 392 -13.46 -7.65 -8.71
C ARG A 392 -13.45 -7.81 -7.20
N GLY A 393 -12.47 -7.29 -6.55
CA GLY A 393 -12.54 -7.18 -5.10
C GLY A 393 -11.25 -7.24 -4.33
N ARG A 394 -10.14 -7.63 -4.93
CA ARG A 394 -8.86 -7.68 -4.20
C ARG A 394 -8.23 -6.30 -4.01
N PHE A 395 -8.27 -5.43 -5.02
CA PHE A 395 -7.70 -4.10 -4.96
C PHE A 395 -8.67 -3.06 -5.51
N TYR A 396 -8.62 -1.86 -4.95
CA TYR A 396 -9.34 -0.70 -5.44
C TYR A 396 -9.07 -0.42 -6.92
N ASN A 397 -7.83 -0.65 -7.37
CA ASN A 397 -7.35 -0.47 -8.73
C ASN A 397 -8.07 -1.38 -9.75
N ASP A 398 -8.70 -2.47 -9.31
CA ASP A 398 -9.37 -3.40 -10.21
C ASP A 398 -10.78 -2.93 -10.62
N ARG A 399 -11.30 -1.90 -9.95
CA ARG A 399 -12.66 -1.40 -10.14
C ARG A 399 -12.79 -0.29 -11.18
N VAL A 400 -11.70 0.39 -11.49
CA VAL A 400 -11.67 1.53 -12.40
C VAL A 400 -10.90 1.19 -13.66
N ILE A 401 -11.30 1.78 -14.80
CA ILE A 401 -10.62 1.56 -16.08
C ILE A 401 -9.40 2.48 -16.24
N ILE A 402 -9.37 3.61 -15.53
CA ILE A 402 -8.31 4.61 -15.57
C ILE A 402 -7.73 4.78 -14.16
N HIS A 403 -6.42 4.83 -14.07
CA HIS A 403 -5.66 5.20 -12.89
C HIS A 403 -4.95 6.52 -13.16
N GLU A 404 -4.98 7.43 -12.20
CA GLU A 404 -4.25 8.69 -12.27
C GLU A 404 -3.14 8.67 -11.21
N ALA A 405 -1.91 8.95 -11.61
CA ALA A 405 -0.78 9.16 -10.73
C ALA A 405 -0.39 10.65 -10.72
N ALA A 406 0.13 11.13 -9.60
CA ALA A 406 0.55 12.52 -9.44
C ALA A 406 1.89 12.62 -8.74
N VAL A 407 2.70 13.60 -9.15
CA VAL A 407 3.92 14.01 -8.48
C VAL A 407 3.71 15.40 -7.90
N GLY A 408 4.01 15.54 -6.61
CA GLY A 408 3.98 16.83 -5.92
C GLY A 408 5.25 17.63 -6.13
N THR A 409 5.36 18.71 -5.39
CA THR A 409 6.49 19.63 -5.44
C THR A 409 7.42 19.53 -4.24
N ALA A 410 7.08 18.69 -3.24
CA ALA A 410 7.88 18.54 -2.04
C ALA A 410 9.22 17.85 -2.33
N GLY A 411 10.31 18.53 -1.99
CA GLY A 411 11.68 18.03 -1.97
C GLY A 411 12.16 17.95 -0.52
N LEU A 412 12.54 16.77 -0.05
CA LEU A 412 12.97 16.54 1.33
C LEU A 412 14.46 16.18 1.37
N GLU A 413 15.23 16.97 2.14
CA GLU A 413 16.62 16.66 2.44
C GLU A 413 16.71 16.17 3.89
N VAL A 414 16.78 14.85 4.07
CA VAL A 414 16.90 14.23 5.40
C VAL A 414 18.37 14.23 5.83
N ARG A 415 18.69 15.00 6.85
CA ARG A 415 20.06 15.23 7.32
C ARG A 415 20.14 15.19 8.85
N GLY A 416 21.35 15.33 9.39
CA GLY A 416 21.59 15.48 10.81
C GLY A 416 21.08 14.32 11.66
N PRO A 417 20.54 14.62 12.84
CA PRO A 417 20.10 13.57 13.78
C PRO A 417 19.02 12.64 13.21
N LEU A 418 18.03 13.18 12.48
CA LEU A 418 16.97 12.36 11.89
C LEU A 418 17.54 11.32 10.91
N ALA A 419 18.48 11.72 10.05
CA ALA A 419 19.11 10.80 9.11
C ALA A 419 19.91 9.70 9.83
N ARG A 420 20.62 10.05 10.92
CA ARG A 420 21.33 9.07 11.75
C ARG A 420 20.38 8.11 12.43
N ASP A 421 19.32 8.59 13.07
CA ASP A 421 18.32 7.73 13.72
C ASP A 421 17.62 6.79 12.72
N MET A 422 17.32 7.26 11.50
CA MET A 422 16.78 6.40 10.45
C MET A 422 17.75 5.28 10.03
N CYS A 423 19.06 5.50 10.14
CA CYS A 423 20.06 4.46 9.88
C CYS A 423 20.27 3.55 11.08
N ASP A 424 20.51 4.13 12.25
CA ASP A 424 21.09 3.42 13.40
C ASP A 424 20.03 2.93 14.39
N ALA A 425 19.00 3.75 14.68
CA ALA A 425 17.95 3.36 15.62
C ALA A 425 16.99 2.31 15.03
N VAL A 426 16.78 2.31 13.71
CA VAL A 426 15.92 1.30 13.03
C VAL A 426 16.63 -0.06 12.90
N ALA A 427 17.94 -0.09 12.80
CA ALA A 427 18.73 -1.29 12.54
C ALA A 427 18.49 -2.45 13.52
N PRO A 428 18.42 -2.26 14.86
CA PRO A 428 18.13 -3.36 15.77
C PRO A 428 16.78 -4.03 15.55
N VAL A 429 15.76 -3.26 15.17
CA VAL A 429 14.44 -3.82 14.84
C VAL A 429 14.54 -4.63 13.54
N LEU A 430 15.29 -4.16 12.56
CA LEU A 430 15.53 -4.90 11.32
C LEU A 430 16.27 -6.21 11.60
N ASP A 431 17.23 -6.22 12.52
CA ASP A 431 17.95 -7.43 12.91
C ASP A 431 17.02 -8.48 13.52
N LEU A 432 16.09 -8.08 14.41
CA LEU A 432 15.05 -8.97 14.95
C LEU A 432 14.19 -9.59 13.85
N LEU A 433 13.69 -8.75 12.95
CA LEU A 433 12.79 -9.19 11.87
C LEU A 433 13.52 -10.04 10.83
N ALA A 434 14.77 -9.69 10.52
CA ALA A 434 15.60 -10.44 9.57
C ALA A 434 15.98 -11.82 10.12
N HIS A 435 16.31 -11.90 11.40
CA HIS A 435 16.59 -13.18 12.07
C HIS A 435 15.37 -14.12 12.02
N GLU A 436 14.17 -13.61 12.33
CA GLU A 436 12.94 -14.39 12.24
C GLU A 436 12.64 -14.85 10.82
N ALA A 437 12.83 -13.96 9.83
CA ALA A 437 12.65 -14.28 8.43
C ALA A 437 13.61 -15.38 7.95
N GLU A 438 14.90 -15.29 8.35
CA GLU A 438 15.92 -16.29 8.03
C GLU A 438 15.63 -17.62 8.73
N ALA A 439 15.22 -17.60 10.00
CA ALA A 439 14.84 -18.81 10.73
C ALA A 439 13.66 -19.52 10.05
N THR A 440 12.68 -18.78 9.60
CA THR A 440 11.53 -19.32 8.83
C THR A 440 11.98 -19.91 7.50
N ARG A 441 12.83 -19.20 6.75
CA ARG A 441 13.41 -19.69 5.49
C ARG A 441 14.16 -21.00 5.69
N LEU A 442 15.02 -21.08 6.72
CA LEU A 442 15.83 -22.27 7.00
C LEU A 442 14.98 -23.45 7.48
N ARG A 443 13.94 -23.23 8.30
CA ARG A 443 12.97 -24.30 8.66
C ARG A 443 12.29 -24.86 7.43
N THR A 444 11.78 -23.99 6.54
CA THR A 444 11.13 -24.39 5.30
C THR A 444 12.11 -25.09 4.36
N ASN A 445 13.37 -24.64 4.28
CA ASN A 445 14.42 -25.23 3.47
C ASN A 445 14.71 -26.69 3.92
N ARG A 446 14.84 -26.94 5.22
CA ARG A 446 14.99 -28.29 5.79
C ARG A 446 13.79 -29.18 5.52
N ALA A 447 12.56 -28.64 5.63
CA ALA A 447 11.35 -29.41 5.33
C ALA A 447 11.29 -29.84 3.85
N VAL A 448 11.67 -28.95 2.94
CA VAL A 448 11.79 -29.25 1.51
C VAL A 448 12.89 -30.30 1.26
N ALA A 449 14.08 -30.16 1.88
CA ALA A 449 15.17 -31.14 1.76
C ALA A 449 14.77 -32.53 2.24
N ALA A 450 14.17 -32.62 3.42
CA ALA A 450 13.69 -33.87 3.99
C ALA A 450 12.62 -34.57 3.11
N ARG A 451 11.75 -33.78 2.45
CA ARG A 451 10.72 -34.33 1.52
C ARG A 451 11.33 -34.86 0.23
N LEU A 452 12.35 -34.19 -0.29
CA LEU A 452 12.95 -34.50 -1.59
C LEU A 452 14.08 -35.52 -1.51
N GLY A 453 14.77 -35.64 -0.37
CA GLY A 453 15.98 -36.43 -0.20
C GLY A 453 17.21 -35.81 -0.88
N ALA A 454 18.35 -36.54 -0.84
CA ALA A 454 19.59 -36.09 -1.43
C ALA A 454 19.63 -36.28 -2.95
N GLY A 455 20.26 -35.33 -3.67
CA GLY A 455 20.48 -35.43 -5.12
C GLY A 455 20.22 -34.14 -5.89
N ARG A 456 20.29 -34.27 -7.21
CA ARG A 456 19.91 -33.22 -8.17
C ARG A 456 18.45 -33.36 -8.57
N ILE A 457 17.61 -32.41 -8.20
CA ILE A 457 16.16 -32.45 -8.36
C ILE A 457 15.70 -31.29 -9.26
N PRO A 458 15.09 -31.55 -10.43
CA PRO A 458 14.51 -30.49 -11.26
C PRO A 458 13.52 -29.62 -10.46
N LEU A 459 13.57 -28.29 -10.61
CA LEU A 459 12.71 -27.36 -9.86
C LEU A 459 11.22 -27.72 -10.02
N LEU A 460 10.79 -28.08 -11.23
CA LEU A 460 9.39 -28.45 -11.51
C LEU A 460 8.92 -29.68 -10.72
N ARG A 461 9.83 -30.64 -10.50
CA ARG A 461 9.58 -31.82 -9.67
C ARG A 461 9.45 -31.42 -8.20
N ALA A 462 10.37 -30.59 -7.70
CA ALA A 462 10.33 -30.08 -6.34
C ALA A 462 9.03 -29.31 -6.04
N LEU A 463 8.61 -28.41 -6.94
CA LEU A 463 7.35 -27.67 -6.82
C LEU A 463 6.14 -28.60 -6.71
N ARG A 464 6.12 -29.72 -7.44
CA ARG A 464 5.02 -30.70 -7.41
C ARG A 464 5.03 -31.54 -6.14
N GLU A 465 6.21 -32.06 -5.75
CA GLU A 465 6.34 -32.95 -4.60
C GLU A 465 6.20 -32.22 -3.25
N CYS A 466 6.39 -30.91 -3.23
CA CYS A 466 6.27 -30.05 -2.04
C CYS A 466 5.03 -29.14 -2.09
N ALA A 467 4.05 -29.38 -2.98
CA ALA A 467 2.88 -28.51 -3.16
C ALA A 467 1.96 -28.47 -1.93
N ASP A 468 1.99 -29.53 -1.12
CA ASP A 468 1.21 -29.69 0.12
C ASP A 468 1.95 -29.31 1.40
N LEU A 469 3.21 -28.85 1.29
CA LEU A 469 3.94 -28.38 2.45
C LEU A 469 3.44 -27.01 2.88
N ASP A 470 2.94 -26.95 4.12
CA ASP A 470 2.57 -25.67 4.74
C ASP A 470 3.80 -24.89 5.19
N ILE A 471 3.74 -23.59 5.00
CA ILE A 471 4.70 -22.65 5.56
C ILE A 471 4.14 -22.24 6.93
N GLU A 472 4.83 -22.60 8.00
CA GLU A 472 4.43 -22.15 9.34
C GLU A 472 4.35 -20.61 9.40
N ALA A 473 3.16 -20.10 9.61
CA ALA A 473 2.90 -18.66 9.64
C ALA A 473 3.36 -17.99 10.95
N GLY A 474 3.59 -18.75 12.02
CA GLY A 474 4.01 -18.25 13.33
C GLY A 474 5.52 -18.42 13.56
N GLY A 475 6.15 -17.39 14.12
CA GLY A 475 7.58 -17.38 14.44
C GLY A 475 7.88 -17.34 15.93
N ALA A 476 9.13 -17.66 16.29
CA ALA A 476 9.61 -17.62 17.67
C ALA A 476 9.52 -16.21 18.26
N LEU A 477 9.80 -15.18 17.46
CA LEU A 477 9.73 -13.78 17.87
C LEU A 477 8.33 -13.38 18.33
N GLY A 478 7.28 -13.78 17.59
CA GLY A 478 5.90 -13.48 17.96
C GLY A 478 5.50 -14.10 19.29
N ALA A 479 5.90 -15.36 19.53
CA ALA A 479 5.66 -16.06 20.79
C ALA A 479 6.46 -15.44 21.95
N GLU A 480 7.68 -15.02 21.72
CA GLU A 480 8.52 -14.37 22.73
C GLU A 480 7.97 -13.00 23.11
N LEU A 481 7.60 -12.18 22.13
CA LEU A 481 6.91 -10.91 22.39
C LEU A 481 5.62 -11.12 23.16
N GLY A 482 4.84 -12.17 22.85
CA GLY A 482 3.63 -12.52 23.59
C GLY A 482 3.92 -12.76 25.09
N ARG A 483 4.95 -13.55 25.40
CA ARG A 483 5.37 -13.80 26.79
C ARG A 483 5.82 -12.53 27.51
N VAL A 484 6.57 -11.67 26.83
CA VAL A 484 7.02 -10.38 27.39
C VAL A 484 5.83 -9.44 27.66
N ILE A 485 4.85 -9.40 26.75
CA ILE A 485 3.62 -8.61 26.91
C ILE A 485 2.81 -9.13 28.12
N GLU A 486 2.61 -10.44 28.22
CA GLU A 486 1.87 -11.06 29.35
C GLU A 486 2.57 -10.79 30.68
N ALA A 487 3.90 -10.90 30.73
CA ALA A 487 4.68 -10.61 31.94
C ALA A 487 4.62 -9.14 32.36
N ALA A 488 4.49 -8.21 31.41
CA ALA A 488 4.36 -6.78 31.68
C ALA A 488 2.99 -6.38 32.22
N GLY A 489 1.98 -7.21 32.04
CA GLY A 489 0.60 -7.01 32.51
C GLY A 489 -0.28 -6.17 31.58
N PRO A 490 -1.61 -6.23 31.79
CA PRO A 490 -2.61 -5.68 30.86
C PRO A 490 -2.67 -4.15 30.83
N ASP A 491 -2.20 -3.45 31.85
CA ASP A 491 -2.35 -2.00 31.99
C ASP A 491 -1.22 -1.20 31.33
N ARG A 492 -0.21 -1.89 30.79
CA ARG A 492 0.92 -1.23 30.15
C ARG A 492 0.48 -0.62 28.81
N ALA A 493 0.65 0.71 28.68
CA ALA A 493 0.38 1.41 27.44
C ALA A 493 1.51 1.20 26.42
N GLU A 494 2.73 1.08 26.89
CA GLU A 494 3.95 1.00 26.08
C GLU A 494 4.97 0.04 26.72
N LEU A 495 5.73 -0.65 25.87
CA LEU A 495 6.77 -1.59 26.29
C LEU A 495 8.01 -1.40 25.41
N ASP A 496 9.10 -0.98 26.03
CA ASP A 496 10.41 -0.99 25.39
C ASP A 496 11.00 -2.40 25.51
N VAL A 497 11.21 -3.05 24.39
CA VAL A 497 11.75 -4.41 24.37
C VAL A 497 13.28 -4.45 24.27
N ALA A 498 13.95 -3.30 24.16
CA ALA A 498 15.40 -3.22 24.26
C ALA A 498 15.86 -3.72 25.64
N GLY A 499 16.73 -4.71 25.65
CA GLY A 499 17.17 -5.36 26.88
C GLY A 499 16.23 -6.43 27.46
N LEU A 500 15.00 -6.58 26.92
CA LEU A 500 14.10 -7.70 27.23
C LEU A 500 14.27 -8.86 26.25
N LEU A 501 14.63 -8.55 25.01
CA LEU A 501 14.95 -9.53 24.00
C LEU A 501 16.47 -9.61 23.81
N ALA A 502 16.98 -10.81 23.57
CA ALA A 502 18.37 -10.99 23.20
C ALA A 502 18.61 -10.42 21.79
N ALA A 503 19.72 -9.71 21.59
CA ALA A 503 20.11 -9.28 20.26
C ALA A 503 20.41 -10.54 19.39
N PRO A 504 19.70 -10.73 18.26
CA PRO A 504 19.90 -11.89 17.44
C PRO A 504 21.23 -11.80 16.67
N PRO A 505 21.82 -12.93 16.29
CA PRO A 505 22.93 -12.91 15.36
C PRO A 505 22.48 -12.37 13.98
N PRO A 506 23.37 -11.72 13.23
CA PRO A 506 23.06 -11.25 11.90
C PRO A 506 22.63 -12.40 10.97
N PRO A 507 21.68 -12.17 10.04
CA PRO A 507 21.29 -13.18 9.07
C PRO A 507 22.47 -13.57 8.16
N ALA A 508 22.56 -14.86 7.82
CA ALA A 508 23.60 -15.35 6.91
C ALA A 508 23.29 -15.04 5.45
N ALA A 509 22.00 -14.98 5.07
CA ALA A 509 21.58 -14.60 3.73
C ALA A 509 21.47 -13.08 3.59
N PRO A 510 21.66 -12.56 2.36
CA PRO A 510 21.36 -11.15 2.09
C PRO A 510 19.89 -10.84 2.33
N VAL A 511 19.63 -9.63 2.81
CA VAL A 511 18.28 -9.14 3.11
C VAL A 511 18.02 -7.86 2.34
N LEU A 512 16.90 -7.84 1.62
CA LEU A 512 16.40 -6.66 0.90
C LEU A 512 15.02 -6.35 1.42
N CYS A 513 14.82 -5.13 1.94
CA CYS A 513 13.50 -4.71 2.39
C CYS A 513 13.29 -3.22 2.17
N SER A 514 12.03 -2.80 2.19
CA SER A 514 11.67 -1.40 2.32
C SER A 514 10.64 -1.20 3.42
N ILE A 515 10.73 -0.06 4.08
CA ILE A 515 9.88 0.27 5.22
C ILE A 515 9.34 1.68 5.03
N ASP A 516 8.06 1.83 5.33
CA ASP A 516 7.44 3.14 5.46
C ASP A 516 7.71 3.66 6.88
N VAL A 517 8.52 4.69 7.02
CA VAL A 517 8.87 5.32 8.30
C VAL A 517 8.01 6.57 8.47
N LEU A 518 7.30 6.66 9.60
CA LEU A 518 6.52 7.83 9.97
C LEU A 518 7.20 8.53 11.15
N ILE A 519 7.28 9.84 11.11
CA ILE A 519 7.89 10.68 12.15
C ILE A 519 6.76 11.27 13.00
N ALA A 520 6.74 10.95 14.31
CA ALA A 520 5.72 11.46 15.22
C ALA A 520 6.20 12.75 15.89
N ALA A 521 6.22 13.84 15.15
CA ALA A 521 6.61 15.15 15.61
C ALA A 521 5.63 16.22 15.08
N PRO A 522 5.39 17.31 15.81
CA PRO A 522 4.53 18.38 15.32
C PRO A 522 5.13 19.12 14.10
N ASP A 523 6.45 19.16 13.97
CA ASP A 523 7.20 19.67 12.83
C ASP A 523 8.63 19.08 12.84
N LEU A 524 9.43 19.37 11.80
CA LEU A 524 10.82 18.89 11.70
C LEU A 524 11.76 19.57 12.71
N ALA A 525 11.45 20.79 13.15
CA ALA A 525 12.26 21.52 14.15
C ALA A 525 12.07 20.92 15.54
N GLY A 526 10.91 20.34 15.82
CA GLY A 526 10.60 19.64 17.07
C GLY A 526 11.12 18.20 17.13
N TYR A 527 11.90 17.74 16.13
CA TYR A 527 12.50 16.41 16.18
C TYR A 527 13.62 16.32 17.22
N GLU A 528 13.46 15.47 18.22
CA GLU A 528 14.43 15.20 19.27
C GLU A 528 15.06 13.80 19.04
N PRO A 529 16.41 13.73 18.83
CA PRO A 529 17.11 12.47 18.59
C PRO A 529 16.94 11.47 19.74
N GLY A 530 16.68 10.22 19.40
CA GLY A 530 16.49 9.15 20.37
C GLY A 530 15.21 9.25 21.24
N VAL A 531 14.42 10.33 21.09
CA VAL A 531 13.19 10.61 21.86
C VAL A 531 11.96 10.59 20.96
N THR A 532 11.98 11.39 19.88
CA THR A 532 10.86 11.44 18.93
C THR A 532 10.59 10.07 18.34
N PRO A 533 9.37 9.53 18.41
CA PRO A 533 9.06 8.22 17.86
C PRO A 533 9.21 8.15 16.34
N LEU A 534 10.01 7.21 15.88
CA LEU A 534 10.02 6.74 14.49
C LEU A 534 9.11 5.52 14.40
N VAL A 535 8.00 5.66 13.71
CA VAL A 535 6.97 4.62 13.65
C VAL A 535 7.11 3.83 12.36
N LEU A 536 7.34 2.52 12.45
CA LEU A 536 7.39 1.67 11.28
C LEU A 536 5.97 1.42 10.76
N GLY A 537 5.74 1.89 9.55
CA GLY A 537 4.53 1.66 8.75
C GLY A 537 4.54 0.28 8.10
N ASP A 538 4.16 0.18 6.83
CA ASP A 538 4.22 -1.10 6.12
C ASP A 538 5.67 -1.53 5.91
N ILE A 539 5.89 -2.85 6.04
CA ILE A 539 7.18 -3.51 5.81
C ILE A 539 7.03 -4.39 4.58
N HIS A 540 7.89 -4.18 3.60
CA HIS A 540 7.91 -4.90 2.33
C HIS A 540 9.20 -5.73 2.23
N ASP A 541 9.07 -6.95 1.77
CA ASP A 541 10.16 -7.93 1.65
C ASP A 541 10.98 -7.78 0.36
N ALA A 542 11.06 -6.57 -0.20
CA ALA A 542 11.84 -6.24 -1.39
C ALA A 542 12.37 -4.80 -1.33
N ALA A 543 13.38 -4.49 -2.14
CA ALA A 543 13.87 -3.12 -2.35
C ALA A 543 12.85 -2.30 -3.19
N LEU A 544 11.72 -1.97 -2.59
CA LEU A 544 10.53 -1.48 -3.26
C LEU A 544 10.55 0.03 -3.42
N LEU A 545 10.99 0.50 -4.55
CA LEU A 545 10.58 1.78 -5.10
C LEU A 545 9.44 1.50 -6.07
N THR A 546 8.25 2.04 -5.83
CA THR A 546 7.09 1.72 -6.66
C THR A 546 7.33 2.09 -8.13
N PRO A 547 6.76 1.39 -9.11
CA PRO A 547 6.92 1.72 -10.52
C PRO A 547 6.59 3.19 -10.84
N TRP A 548 5.56 3.75 -10.20
CA TRP A 548 5.21 5.14 -10.34
C TRP A 548 6.31 6.08 -9.85
N ALA A 549 6.93 5.76 -8.69
CA ALA A 549 8.04 6.55 -8.16
C ALA A 549 9.23 6.56 -9.13
N LEU A 550 9.53 5.42 -9.74
CA LEU A 550 10.59 5.33 -10.75
C LEU A 550 10.28 6.17 -11.99
N GLN A 551 9.06 6.07 -12.51
CA GLN A 551 8.66 6.74 -13.75
C GLN A 551 8.70 8.26 -13.64
N PHE A 552 8.29 8.82 -12.50
CA PHE A 552 8.16 10.27 -12.33
C PHE A 552 9.38 10.94 -11.73
N HIS A 553 10.39 10.18 -11.34
CA HIS A 553 11.63 10.77 -10.86
C HIS A 553 12.29 11.56 -12.00
N PRO A 554 12.77 12.80 -11.76
CA PRO A 554 13.43 13.62 -12.78
C PRO A 554 14.59 12.90 -13.49
N ASP A 555 15.33 12.08 -12.73
CA ASP A 555 16.35 11.18 -13.24
C ASP A 555 16.05 9.74 -12.81
N SER A 556 15.12 9.11 -13.53
CA SER A 556 14.72 7.73 -13.26
C SER A 556 15.84 6.72 -13.54
N ALA A 557 16.74 7.03 -14.49
CA ALA A 557 17.87 6.17 -14.81
C ALA A 557 18.89 6.13 -13.68
N ALA A 558 19.26 7.28 -13.10
CA ALA A 558 20.15 7.35 -11.96
C ALA A 558 19.54 6.67 -10.73
N LEU A 559 18.24 6.87 -10.48
CA LEU A 559 17.53 6.22 -9.38
C LEU A 559 17.53 4.69 -9.50
N LEU A 560 17.28 4.16 -10.69
CA LEU A 560 17.39 2.71 -10.97
C LEU A 560 18.82 2.22 -10.77
N ALA A 561 19.82 2.96 -11.28
CA ALA A 561 21.23 2.59 -11.13
C ALA A 561 21.66 2.55 -9.65
N GLU A 562 21.25 3.55 -8.85
CA GLU A 562 21.50 3.61 -7.40
C GLU A 562 20.89 2.37 -6.69
N ARG A 563 19.62 2.08 -6.92
CA ARG A 563 18.95 0.91 -6.36
C ARG A 563 19.64 -0.39 -6.77
N ASP A 564 19.89 -0.56 -8.05
CA ASP A 564 20.44 -1.79 -8.60
C ASP A 564 21.88 -2.02 -8.17
N ALA A 565 22.67 -0.97 -8.01
CA ALA A 565 24.01 -1.05 -7.44
C ALA A 565 23.97 -1.52 -5.97
N GLY A 566 23.06 -0.97 -5.16
CA GLY A 566 22.85 -1.42 -3.78
C GLY A 566 22.42 -2.89 -3.71
N VAL A 567 21.46 -3.31 -4.54
CA VAL A 567 21.02 -4.71 -4.60
C VAL A 567 22.16 -5.65 -5.00
N ARG A 568 22.99 -5.28 -5.98
CA ARG A 568 24.16 -6.10 -6.36
C ARG A 568 25.19 -6.21 -5.23
N ARG A 569 25.46 -5.12 -4.51
CA ARG A 569 26.36 -5.17 -3.34
C ARG A 569 25.82 -6.12 -2.27
N ALA A 570 24.52 -6.04 -1.97
CA ALA A 570 23.91 -6.92 -0.97
C ALA A 570 23.91 -8.40 -1.39
N LEU A 571 23.69 -8.70 -2.66
CA LEU A 571 23.69 -10.07 -3.19
C LEU A 571 25.08 -10.67 -3.27
N GLY A 572 26.14 -9.88 -3.43
CA GLY A 572 27.51 -10.39 -3.62
C GLY A 572 27.59 -11.34 -4.83
N ASP A 573 28.12 -12.55 -4.62
CA ASP A 573 28.27 -13.57 -5.66
C ASP A 573 26.97 -14.32 -5.99
N GLN A 574 25.87 -14.09 -5.27
CA GLN A 574 24.60 -14.76 -5.52
C GLN A 574 23.87 -14.14 -6.72
N VAL A 575 23.02 -14.94 -7.36
CA VAL A 575 22.22 -14.51 -8.51
C VAL A 575 20.75 -14.49 -8.11
N ALA A 576 20.13 -13.32 -8.20
CA ALA A 576 18.69 -13.23 -8.00
C ALA A 576 17.92 -13.72 -9.23
N VAL A 577 16.87 -14.49 -8.99
CA VAL A 577 15.89 -14.92 -10.01
C VAL A 577 14.61 -14.10 -9.81
N ASN A 578 14.37 -13.19 -10.75
CA ASN A 578 13.15 -12.39 -10.79
C ASN A 578 12.04 -13.20 -11.47
N VAL A 579 10.94 -13.42 -10.77
CA VAL A 579 9.76 -14.07 -11.34
C VAL A 579 8.83 -13.00 -11.91
N ILE A 580 8.62 -13.01 -13.23
CA ILE A 580 7.74 -12.06 -13.91
C ILE A 580 6.38 -12.69 -14.16
N SER A 581 5.42 -12.35 -13.34
CA SER A 581 4.03 -12.78 -13.44
C SER A 581 3.28 -11.95 -14.50
N ARG A 582 2.11 -12.47 -14.94
CA ARG A 582 1.17 -11.68 -15.73
C ARG A 582 0.75 -10.45 -14.94
N ARG A 583 0.80 -9.29 -15.60
CA ARG A 583 0.28 -8.05 -15.02
C ARG A 583 -1.24 -8.16 -14.83
N THR A 584 -1.70 -8.03 -13.59
CA THR A 584 -3.13 -8.10 -13.22
C THR A 584 -3.65 -6.76 -12.69
N THR A 585 -2.75 -5.85 -12.32
CA THR A 585 -3.09 -4.52 -11.80
C THR A 585 -2.64 -3.42 -12.75
N GLY A 586 -3.05 -2.18 -12.51
CA GLY A 586 -2.55 -1.01 -13.23
C GLY A 586 -1.05 -0.78 -13.05
N LEU A 587 -0.42 -1.36 -12.01
CA LEU A 587 1.00 -1.24 -11.73
C LEU A 587 1.77 -2.40 -12.37
N PRO A 588 2.88 -2.14 -13.10
CA PRO A 588 3.76 -3.19 -13.58
C PRO A 588 4.53 -3.85 -12.41
N PRO A 589 4.96 -5.11 -12.54
CA PRO A 589 5.92 -5.70 -11.62
C PRO A 589 7.25 -4.95 -11.69
N LEU A 590 7.98 -4.92 -10.57
CA LEU A 590 9.34 -4.38 -10.53
C LEU A 590 10.33 -5.42 -11.01
N GLU A 591 11.31 -4.97 -11.79
CA GLU A 591 12.49 -5.77 -12.14
C GLU A 591 13.69 -5.36 -11.28
N PHE A 592 14.49 -6.36 -10.90
CA PHE A 592 15.71 -6.20 -10.12
C PHE A 592 16.90 -6.81 -10.87
N PRO A 593 18.16 -6.52 -10.46
CA PRO A 593 19.33 -7.18 -11.00
C PRO A 593 19.25 -8.71 -10.90
N GLY A 594 19.80 -9.41 -11.87
CA GLY A 594 19.78 -10.87 -11.94
C GLY A 594 19.11 -11.40 -13.20
N VAL A 595 18.74 -12.67 -13.18
CA VAL A 595 18.07 -13.37 -14.28
C VAL A 595 16.55 -13.32 -14.13
N VAL A 596 15.81 -13.53 -15.21
CA VAL A 596 14.36 -13.48 -15.24
C VAL A 596 13.76 -14.83 -15.57
N LEU A 597 12.80 -15.27 -14.75
CA LEU A 597 11.90 -16.40 -14.99
C LEU A 597 10.50 -15.87 -15.31
N GLU A 598 10.05 -16.04 -16.53
CA GLU A 598 8.76 -15.56 -17.01
C GLU A 598 7.63 -16.54 -16.67
N LEU A 599 6.74 -16.17 -15.75
CA LEU A 599 5.57 -16.96 -15.31
C LEU A 599 4.25 -16.39 -15.81
N GLY A 600 4.13 -16.16 -17.10
CA GLY A 600 2.91 -15.60 -17.68
C GLY A 600 3.04 -14.15 -18.13
N GLY A 601 3.86 -13.32 -17.49
CA GLY A 601 4.38 -12.05 -18.01
C GLY A 601 5.64 -12.25 -18.84
N THR A 602 6.02 -11.26 -19.63
CA THR A 602 7.30 -11.18 -20.34
C THR A 602 8.13 -10.03 -19.79
N ALA A 603 9.44 -10.22 -19.72
CA ALA A 603 10.39 -9.17 -19.38
C ALA A 603 10.82 -8.36 -20.62
N GLY A 604 11.52 -7.25 -20.40
CA GLY A 604 12.14 -6.47 -21.48
C GLY A 604 13.12 -7.29 -22.34
N PRO A 605 13.41 -6.85 -23.57
CA PRO A 605 14.23 -7.64 -24.51
C PRO A 605 15.66 -7.88 -24.03
N ASP A 606 16.24 -6.92 -23.31
CA ASP A 606 17.64 -6.92 -22.87
C ASP A 606 17.89 -7.71 -21.59
N ARG A 607 16.88 -8.41 -21.06
CA ARG A 607 17.00 -9.18 -19.82
C ARG A 607 17.47 -10.61 -20.12
N GLU A 608 18.42 -11.07 -19.32
CA GLU A 608 18.82 -12.47 -19.31
C GLU A 608 17.67 -13.33 -18.79
N ARG A 609 17.20 -14.27 -19.61
CA ARG A 609 16.10 -15.17 -19.29
C ARG A 609 16.63 -16.55 -18.94
N ILE A 610 16.01 -17.16 -17.93
CA ILE A 610 16.29 -18.53 -17.55
C ILE A 610 15.01 -19.37 -17.70
N GLY A 611 15.11 -20.52 -18.37
CA GLY A 611 14.02 -21.47 -18.47
C GLY A 611 13.83 -22.28 -17.19
N LEU A 612 12.58 -22.62 -16.88
CA LEU A 612 12.27 -23.45 -15.72
C LEU A 612 12.95 -24.85 -15.78
N ASP A 613 13.18 -25.36 -16.98
CA ASP A 613 13.89 -26.61 -17.25
C ASP A 613 15.41 -26.54 -17.02
N ARG A 614 15.95 -25.33 -16.84
CA ARG A 614 17.36 -25.08 -16.53
C ARG A 614 17.63 -24.91 -15.04
N LEU A 615 16.58 -24.86 -14.23
CA LEU A 615 16.64 -24.69 -12.78
C LEU A 615 16.49 -26.03 -12.07
N TRP A 616 17.35 -26.28 -11.11
CA TRP A 616 17.35 -27.50 -10.30
C TRP A 616 17.79 -27.23 -8.88
N LEU A 617 17.41 -28.10 -7.96
CA LEU A 617 17.83 -28.08 -6.57
C LEU A 617 18.95 -29.09 -6.37
N GLU A 618 20.02 -28.61 -5.73
CA GLU A 618 21.05 -29.48 -5.13
C GLU A 618 20.65 -29.72 -3.68
N SER A 619 20.44 -30.98 -3.32
CA SER A 619 20.01 -31.37 -1.97
C SER A 619 21.02 -32.38 -1.39
N ASP A 620 21.43 -32.15 -0.15
CA ASP A 620 22.20 -33.12 0.65
C ASP A 620 21.29 -33.96 1.58
N GLY A 621 19.98 -33.73 1.56
CA GLY A 621 18.98 -34.34 2.43
C GLY A 621 18.67 -33.50 3.68
N GLU A 622 19.49 -32.51 4.02
CA GLU A 622 19.28 -31.56 5.13
C GLU A 622 18.98 -30.16 4.65
N GLN A 623 19.57 -29.77 3.53
CA GLN A 623 19.39 -28.46 2.91
C GLN A 623 19.23 -28.57 1.39
N VAL A 624 18.56 -27.55 0.80
CA VAL A 624 18.45 -27.39 -0.66
C VAL A 624 19.02 -26.05 -1.09
N VAL A 625 19.71 -26.06 -2.24
CA VAL A 625 20.26 -24.88 -2.89
C VAL A 625 19.76 -24.83 -4.33
N LEU A 626 19.30 -23.67 -4.79
CA LEU A 626 18.90 -23.46 -6.18
C LEU A 626 20.14 -23.30 -7.06
N ARG A 627 20.19 -24.05 -8.17
CA ARG A 627 21.27 -24.06 -9.14
C ARG A 627 20.73 -23.89 -10.55
N ALA A 628 21.60 -23.44 -11.44
CA ALA A 628 21.33 -23.36 -12.86
C ALA A 628 22.58 -23.74 -13.68
N ASP A 629 22.37 -24.41 -14.82
CA ASP A 629 23.46 -24.79 -15.71
C ASP A 629 24.15 -23.57 -16.35
N THR A 630 23.42 -22.45 -16.49
CA THR A 630 23.95 -21.17 -17.02
C THR A 630 24.84 -20.41 -16.04
N HIS A 631 24.82 -20.76 -14.75
CA HIS A 631 25.56 -20.10 -13.68
C HIS A 631 26.33 -21.13 -12.84
N PRO A 632 27.32 -21.83 -13.42
CA PRO A 632 28.02 -22.91 -12.73
C PRO A 632 28.73 -22.40 -11.46
N GLY A 633 28.58 -23.13 -10.37
CA GLY A 633 29.21 -22.79 -9.08
C GLY A 633 28.54 -21.70 -8.28
N ARG A 634 27.60 -20.95 -8.85
CA ARG A 634 26.87 -19.89 -8.14
C ARG A 634 25.57 -20.40 -7.53
N SER A 635 25.18 -19.88 -6.37
CA SER A 635 23.86 -20.11 -5.79
C SER A 635 22.88 -19.08 -6.36
N LEU A 636 21.68 -19.56 -6.66
CA LEU A 636 20.59 -18.69 -7.06
C LEU A 636 19.61 -18.54 -5.91
N LEU A 637 19.00 -17.37 -5.82
CA LEU A 637 17.92 -17.08 -4.88
C LEU A 637 16.76 -16.44 -5.62
N PHE A 638 15.53 -16.87 -5.35
CA PHE A 638 14.38 -16.14 -5.83
C PHE A 638 14.31 -14.75 -5.19
N HIS A 639 14.00 -13.76 -6.00
CA HIS A 639 13.60 -12.47 -5.49
C HIS A 639 12.19 -12.60 -4.90
N ASN A 640 11.92 -11.88 -3.81
CA ASN A 640 10.65 -11.99 -3.08
C ASN A 640 9.44 -11.43 -3.81
N GLY A 641 8.27 -11.85 -3.37
CA GLY A 641 6.99 -11.15 -3.56
C GLY A 641 5.98 -11.84 -4.46
N GLU A 642 6.38 -12.77 -5.34
CA GLU A 642 5.48 -13.28 -6.39
C GLU A 642 4.80 -14.62 -6.04
N LEU A 643 5.48 -15.49 -5.28
CA LEU A 643 4.99 -16.84 -5.00
C LEU A 643 5.00 -17.16 -3.50
N ASP A 644 3.95 -17.82 -3.03
CA ASP A 644 3.78 -18.26 -1.64
C ASP A 644 3.80 -19.81 -1.56
N THR A 645 4.82 -20.44 -2.15
CA THR A 645 5.03 -21.88 -2.03
C THR A 645 6.19 -22.19 -1.09
N ALA A 646 6.19 -23.37 -0.48
CA ALA A 646 7.26 -23.80 0.40
C ALA A 646 8.63 -23.82 -0.33
N VAL A 647 8.66 -24.29 -1.57
CA VAL A 647 9.89 -24.29 -2.40
C VAL A 647 10.39 -22.89 -2.66
N HIS A 648 9.50 -21.95 -3.00
CA HIS A 648 9.89 -20.55 -3.21
C HIS A 648 10.43 -19.94 -1.91
N THR A 649 9.73 -20.11 -0.79
CA THR A 649 10.18 -19.60 0.52
C THR A 649 11.54 -20.18 0.94
N ALA A 650 11.75 -21.48 0.70
CA ALA A 650 13.01 -22.15 1.01
C ALA A 650 14.21 -21.61 0.23
N LEU A 651 13.98 -21.16 -0.99
CA LEU A 651 14.99 -20.76 -1.98
C LEU A 651 14.98 -19.25 -2.28
N ALA A 652 14.17 -18.48 -1.56
CA ALA A 652 14.11 -17.02 -1.73
C ALA A 652 15.04 -16.30 -0.75
N LEU A 653 15.18 -14.98 -0.94
CA LEU A 653 15.71 -14.08 0.07
C LEU A 653 14.83 -14.12 1.33
N PRO A 654 15.38 -13.90 2.55
CA PRO A 654 14.58 -13.80 3.76
C PRO A 654 13.47 -12.78 3.63
N ARG A 655 12.23 -13.17 3.93
CA ARG A 655 11.03 -12.32 3.76
C ARG A 655 10.72 -11.62 5.07
N ILE A 656 11.23 -10.39 5.25
CA ILE A 656 10.93 -9.58 6.42
C ILE A 656 9.44 -9.27 6.47
N ARG A 657 8.81 -9.55 7.60
CA ARG A 657 7.40 -9.28 7.89
C ARG A 657 7.23 -8.84 9.33
N ARG A 658 6.12 -8.19 9.63
CA ARG A 658 5.75 -7.90 11.02
C ARG A 658 5.58 -9.20 11.80
N PRO A 659 6.02 -9.25 13.07
CA PRO A 659 5.80 -10.43 13.91
C PRO A 659 4.29 -10.66 14.10
N ILE A 660 3.88 -11.91 14.03
CA ILE A 660 2.51 -12.32 14.34
C ILE A 660 2.43 -12.47 15.86
N LEU A 661 1.77 -11.52 16.49
CA LEU A 661 1.55 -11.55 17.94
C LEU A 661 0.35 -12.42 18.28
N PRO A 662 0.32 -13.02 19.49
CA PRO A 662 -0.85 -13.74 19.98
C PRO A 662 -2.12 -12.87 19.95
N ASP A 663 -3.28 -13.53 19.90
CA ASP A 663 -4.57 -12.86 19.99
C ASP A 663 -4.86 -12.44 21.43
N LEU A 664 -4.48 -11.22 21.76
CA LEU A 664 -4.63 -10.62 23.07
C LEU A 664 -5.69 -9.51 23.02
N PRO A 665 -6.50 -9.35 24.10
CA PRO A 665 -7.48 -8.27 24.18
C PRO A 665 -6.86 -6.89 24.05
N HIS A 666 -5.64 -6.71 24.53
CA HIS A 666 -4.83 -5.51 24.45
C HIS A 666 -3.37 -5.86 24.21
N VAL A 667 -2.75 -5.17 23.27
CA VAL A 667 -1.31 -5.21 23.02
C VAL A 667 -0.75 -3.81 23.22
N PRO A 668 0.23 -3.61 24.10
CA PRO A 668 0.86 -2.31 24.30
C PRO A 668 1.61 -1.87 23.05
N ARG A 669 1.97 -0.61 22.93
CA ARG A 669 2.92 -0.12 21.95
C ARG A 669 4.26 -0.82 22.17
N LEU A 670 4.78 -1.48 21.13
CA LEU A 670 6.09 -2.12 21.21
C LEU A 670 7.12 -1.22 20.52
N ARG A 671 8.18 -0.91 21.23
CA ARG A 671 9.28 -0.12 20.71
C ARG A 671 10.65 -0.70 21.07
N TRP A 672 11.62 -0.33 20.32
CA TRP A 672 13.03 -0.50 20.61
C TRP A 672 13.68 0.88 20.62
N GLY A 673 14.06 1.38 21.79
CA GLY A 673 14.45 2.79 21.92
C GLY A 673 13.31 3.71 21.47
N ASN A 674 13.58 4.63 20.56
CA ASN A 674 12.55 5.51 19.97
C ASN A 674 11.83 4.92 18.73
N VAL A 675 12.17 3.69 18.29
CA VAL A 675 11.54 3.06 17.12
C VAL A 675 10.33 2.23 17.52
N VAL A 676 9.15 2.64 17.10
CA VAL A 676 7.89 1.92 17.32
C VAL A 676 7.63 0.97 16.15
N PHE A 677 7.73 -0.33 16.37
CA PHE A 677 7.48 -1.34 15.34
C PHE A 677 6.13 -2.03 15.45
N SER A 678 5.40 -1.83 16.57
CA SER A 678 4.00 -2.23 16.72
C SER A 678 3.23 -1.17 17.50
N ARG A 679 2.19 -0.59 16.88
CA ARG A 679 1.28 0.34 17.54
C ARG A 679 0.48 -0.36 18.62
N ARG A 680 0.04 0.39 19.63
CA ARG A 680 -0.91 -0.09 20.62
C ARG A 680 -2.21 -0.51 19.93
N ARG A 681 -2.76 -1.65 20.33
CA ARG A 681 -3.97 -2.19 19.71
C ARG A 681 -4.86 -2.91 20.72
N TRP A 682 -6.15 -2.99 20.38
CA TRP A 682 -7.18 -3.64 21.17
C TRP A 682 -8.05 -4.52 20.27
N SER A 683 -8.49 -5.65 20.81
CA SER A 683 -9.56 -6.45 20.24
C SER A 683 -10.89 -5.99 20.83
N LEU A 684 -11.80 -5.46 20.00
CA LEU A 684 -13.06 -4.89 20.43
C LEU A 684 -14.22 -5.75 19.94
N PRO A 685 -15.05 -6.33 20.85
CA PRO A 685 -16.23 -7.08 20.43
C PRO A 685 -17.20 -6.19 19.65
N SER A 686 -17.60 -6.66 18.47
CA SER A 686 -18.51 -5.93 17.58
C SER A 686 -19.87 -5.67 18.21
N ALA A 687 -20.36 -6.62 19.03
CA ALA A 687 -21.62 -6.47 19.75
C ALA A 687 -21.65 -5.22 20.64
N ALA A 688 -20.53 -4.88 21.31
CA ALA A 688 -20.44 -3.68 22.16
C ALA A 688 -20.57 -2.38 21.33
N VAL A 689 -20.01 -2.37 20.11
CA VAL A 689 -20.14 -1.22 19.20
C VAL A 689 -21.58 -1.06 18.70
N VAL A 690 -22.20 -2.19 18.32
CA VAL A 690 -23.60 -2.19 17.86
C VAL A 690 -24.52 -1.72 18.98
N GLU A 691 -24.31 -2.18 20.21
CA GLU A 691 -25.08 -1.77 21.38
C GLU A 691 -24.91 -0.27 21.65
N ALA A 692 -23.68 0.25 21.66
CA ALA A 692 -23.41 1.68 21.86
C ALA A 692 -24.08 2.57 20.78
N GLN A 693 -24.31 2.05 19.57
CA GLN A 693 -24.95 2.75 18.49
C GLN A 693 -26.46 2.46 18.33
N SER A 694 -27.07 1.71 19.27
CA SER A 694 -28.50 1.34 19.24
C SER A 694 -29.44 2.42 19.75
N GLY A 695 -28.94 3.47 20.42
CA GLY A 695 -29.73 4.57 20.97
C GLY A 695 -30.59 5.28 19.91
N ARG A 696 -31.78 5.76 20.31
CA ARG A 696 -32.71 6.45 19.40
C ARG A 696 -32.22 7.85 19.03
N GLN A 697 -31.67 8.54 20.02
CA GLN A 697 -31.17 9.91 19.86
C GLN A 697 -29.66 9.91 19.58
N GLU A 698 -29.16 10.89 18.85
CA GLU A 698 -27.73 11.04 18.56
C GLU A 698 -26.91 11.27 19.83
N ALA A 699 -27.42 12.05 20.78
CA ALA A 699 -26.80 12.29 22.06
C ALA A 699 -26.60 10.99 22.88
N GLU A 700 -27.60 10.08 22.85
CA GLU A 700 -27.48 8.76 23.47
C GLU A 700 -26.36 7.92 22.83
N ARG A 701 -26.29 7.91 21.50
CA ARG A 701 -25.27 7.14 20.76
C ARG A 701 -23.87 7.68 21.00
N LEU A 702 -23.68 8.99 20.98
CA LEU A 702 -22.37 9.62 21.26
C LEU A 702 -21.94 9.36 22.69
N LEU A 703 -22.83 9.53 23.66
CA LEU A 703 -22.51 9.25 25.07
C LEU A 703 -22.20 7.77 25.33
N ALA A 704 -22.97 6.86 24.74
CA ALA A 704 -22.73 5.41 24.87
C ALA A 704 -21.40 5.00 24.23
N SER A 705 -21.05 5.57 23.07
CA SER A 705 -19.77 5.32 22.42
C SER A 705 -18.60 5.88 23.22
N ALA A 706 -18.72 7.07 23.80
CA ALA A 706 -17.70 7.63 24.68
C ALA A 706 -17.52 6.78 25.96
N ARG A 707 -18.60 6.22 26.53
CA ARG A 707 -18.48 5.26 27.65
C ARG A 707 -17.75 4.00 27.24
N LEU A 708 -18.11 3.39 26.10
CA LEU A 708 -17.42 2.21 25.57
C LEU A 708 -15.92 2.45 25.41
N VAL A 709 -15.55 3.61 24.84
CA VAL A 709 -14.14 4.00 24.68
C VAL A 709 -13.43 4.08 26.02
N ARG A 710 -14.02 4.75 26.99
CA ARG A 710 -13.46 4.90 28.34
C ARG A 710 -13.35 3.57 29.08
N GLU A 711 -14.38 2.74 29.06
CA GLU A 711 -14.43 1.42 29.73
C GLU A 711 -13.41 0.45 29.14
N ARG A 712 -13.12 0.56 27.86
CA ARG A 712 -12.14 -0.29 27.16
C ARG A 712 -10.73 0.31 27.13
N GLY A 713 -10.50 1.49 27.69
CA GLY A 713 -9.22 2.17 27.66
C GLY A 713 -8.74 2.50 26.24
N LEU A 714 -9.69 2.74 25.31
CA LEU A 714 -9.38 3.14 23.95
C LEU A 714 -9.05 4.64 23.90
N PRO A 715 -8.22 5.10 22.95
CA PRO A 715 -8.11 6.53 22.68
C PRO A 715 -9.40 7.07 22.03
N GLU A 716 -9.63 8.36 22.09
CA GLU A 716 -10.81 9.00 21.45
C GLU A 716 -10.79 8.94 19.93
N ARG A 717 -9.59 8.89 19.38
CA ARG A 717 -9.33 8.75 17.94
C ARG A 717 -8.52 7.49 17.73
N PHE A 718 -8.87 6.70 16.72
CA PHE A 718 -8.21 5.45 16.44
C PHE A 718 -8.45 4.99 15.00
N PHE A 719 -7.70 4.00 14.57
CA PHE A 719 -7.99 3.24 13.36
C PHE A 719 -8.69 1.93 13.71
N VAL A 720 -9.71 1.57 12.93
CA VAL A 720 -10.44 0.30 13.07
C VAL A 720 -10.31 -0.53 11.80
N LYS A 721 -10.12 -1.83 11.98
CA LYS A 721 -10.05 -2.82 10.91
C LYS A 721 -10.98 -4.00 11.21
N SER A 722 -11.61 -4.54 10.16
CA SER A 722 -12.36 -5.80 10.22
C SER A 722 -11.82 -6.78 9.17
N PRO A 723 -12.12 -8.09 9.27
CA PRO A 723 -11.77 -9.05 8.22
C PRO A 723 -12.39 -8.71 6.85
N ALA A 724 -13.54 -8.00 6.84
CA ALA A 724 -14.23 -7.60 5.61
C ALA A 724 -13.65 -6.34 4.95
N GLU A 725 -12.88 -5.53 5.69
CA GLU A 725 -12.26 -4.30 5.19
C GLU A 725 -10.74 -4.38 5.36
N ARG A 726 -10.04 -4.47 4.24
CA ARG A 726 -8.57 -4.65 4.25
C ARG A 726 -7.81 -3.45 4.78
N LYS A 727 -8.34 -2.23 4.54
CA LYS A 727 -7.68 -0.99 4.92
C LYS A 727 -8.27 -0.48 6.23
N PRO A 728 -7.44 -0.05 7.18
CA PRO A 728 -7.95 0.54 8.42
C PRO A 728 -8.76 1.81 8.11
N VAL A 729 -9.82 2.02 8.88
CA VAL A 729 -10.72 3.19 8.80
C VAL A 729 -10.46 4.06 10.02
N TYR A 730 -10.19 5.36 9.81
CA TYR A 730 -10.03 6.31 10.90
C TYR A 730 -11.39 6.63 11.53
N VAL A 731 -11.43 6.66 12.86
CA VAL A 731 -12.59 6.99 13.68
C VAL A 731 -12.21 8.05 14.69
N ASP A 732 -13.01 9.11 14.76
CA ASP A 732 -13.06 10.06 15.85
C ASP A 732 -14.40 9.84 16.57
N THR A 733 -14.37 9.55 17.85
CA THR A 733 -15.58 9.23 18.65
C THR A 733 -16.51 10.41 18.89
N ALA A 734 -16.05 11.63 18.62
CA ALA A 734 -16.88 12.80 18.57
C ALA A 734 -17.59 12.99 17.20
N SER A 735 -17.32 12.14 16.19
CA SER A 735 -17.96 12.24 14.88
C SER A 735 -19.07 11.21 14.72
N PRO A 736 -20.36 11.64 14.67
CA PRO A 736 -21.48 10.72 14.44
C PRO A 736 -21.34 9.92 13.16
N GLU A 737 -20.84 10.54 12.09
CA GLU A 737 -20.70 9.90 10.79
C GLU A 737 -19.63 8.80 10.77
N LEU A 738 -18.50 9.03 11.46
CA LEU A 738 -17.42 8.04 11.56
C LEU A 738 -17.83 6.89 12.49
N LEU A 739 -18.55 7.15 13.58
CA LEU A 739 -19.12 6.13 14.45
C LEU A 739 -20.15 5.25 13.73
N ARG A 740 -21.01 5.83 12.88
CA ARG A 740 -21.91 5.03 12.01
C ARG A 740 -21.14 4.16 11.03
N GLY A 741 -20.01 4.66 10.51
CA GLY A 741 -19.09 3.88 9.69
C GLY A 741 -18.53 2.68 10.45
N MET A 742 -18.07 2.91 11.68
CA MET A 742 -17.55 1.86 12.58
C MET A 742 -18.63 0.80 12.90
N ALA A 743 -19.84 1.23 13.25
CA ALA A 743 -20.96 0.33 13.54
C ALA A 743 -21.31 -0.58 12.35
N ARG A 744 -21.20 -0.06 11.13
CA ARG A 744 -21.37 -0.86 9.92
C ARG A 744 -20.27 -1.92 9.75
N LEU A 745 -19.03 -1.58 10.05
CA LEU A 745 -17.93 -2.56 10.04
C LEU A 745 -18.16 -3.64 11.12
N ALA A 746 -18.63 -3.25 12.32
CA ALA A 746 -18.98 -4.16 13.38
C ALA A 746 -20.06 -5.18 12.96
N GLY A 747 -21.00 -4.79 12.09
CA GLY A 747 -22.01 -5.69 11.53
C GLY A 747 -21.46 -6.78 10.58
N THR A 748 -20.16 -6.76 10.25
CA THR A 748 -19.52 -7.68 9.31
C THR A 748 -18.56 -8.68 9.94
N ALA A 749 -18.33 -8.61 11.25
CA ALA A 749 -17.36 -9.45 11.95
C ALA A 749 -17.68 -9.49 13.45
N ASP A 750 -17.26 -10.54 14.15
CA ASP A 750 -17.46 -10.70 15.60
C ASP A 750 -16.55 -9.78 16.42
N GLN A 751 -15.38 -9.46 15.87
CA GLN A 751 -14.34 -8.66 16.49
C GLN A 751 -13.84 -7.59 15.53
N LEU A 752 -13.53 -6.42 16.07
CA LEU A 752 -12.82 -5.34 15.39
C LEU A 752 -11.42 -5.20 16.00
N LEU A 753 -10.42 -5.02 15.16
CA LEU A 753 -9.09 -4.64 15.59
C LEU A 753 -9.00 -3.11 15.61
N VAL A 754 -8.80 -2.55 16.79
CA VAL A 754 -8.57 -1.11 17.01
C VAL A 754 -7.09 -0.86 17.20
N SER A 755 -6.53 0.20 16.61
CA SER A 755 -5.15 0.62 16.81
C SER A 755 -5.06 2.13 17.03
N GLU A 756 -4.10 2.55 17.86
CA GLU A 756 -3.83 3.97 18.10
C GLU A 756 -3.46 4.70 16.80
N PRO A 757 -3.77 6.00 16.66
CA PRO A 757 -3.33 6.84 15.57
C PRO A 757 -1.93 7.39 15.90
N LEU A 758 -0.89 6.67 15.53
CA LEU A 758 0.49 7.09 15.75
C LEU A 758 1.23 7.14 14.40
N PRO A 759 1.73 8.30 13.96
CA PRO A 759 1.57 9.63 14.56
C PRO A 759 0.10 10.04 14.71
N ALA A 760 -0.19 10.80 15.77
CA ALA A 760 -1.49 11.44 15.92
C ALA A 760 -1.64 12.61 14.93
N PRO A 761 -2.85 13.05 14.59
CA PRO A 761 -3.05 14.18 13.68
C PRO A 761 -2.29 15.46 14.10
N GLU A 762 -2.16 15.73 15.39
CA GLU A 762 -1.38 16.84 15.95
C GLU A 762 0.13 16.69 15.77
N ASP A 763 0.64 15.47 15.71
CA ASP A 763 2.04 15.11 15.51
C ASP A 763 2.39 14.85 14.04
N ALA A 764 1.55 15.32 13.12
CA ALA A 764 1.82 15.26 11.69
C ALA A 764 2.77 16.39 11.28
N TRP A 765 4.05 16.07 11.12
CA TRP A 765 5.13 17.03 10.84
C TRP A 765 5.01 17.73 9.48
N LEU A 766 4.39 17.09 8.49
CA LEU A 766 4.21 17.67 7.16
C LEU A 766 3.09 18.71 7.19
N ARG A 767 3.45 19.98 6.99
CA ARG A 767 2.53 21.11 7.11
C ARG A 767 2.57 22.02 5.89
N ASP A 768 1.42 22.63 5.60
CA ASP A 768 1.27 23.76 4.70
C ASP A 768 0.52 24.87 5.47
N GLY A 769 1.27 25.80 6.05
CA GLY A 769 0.76 26.71 7.08
C GLY A 769 0.21 25.93 8.27
N GLU A 770 -1.05 26.19 8.63
CA GLU A 770 -1.73 25.49 9.72
C GLU A 770 -2.29 24.11 9.32
N LEU A 771 -2.27 23.78 8.03
CA LEU A 771 -2.77 22.52 7.53
C LEU A 771 -1.78 21.39 7.79
N ARG A 772 -2.27 20.25 8.28
CA ARG A 772 -1.48 19.06 8.66
C ARG A 772 -1.80 17.89 7.76
N PHE A 773 -0.77 17.17 7.34
CA PHE A 773 -0.91 16.06 6.39
C PHE A 773 -0.31 14.78 6.95
N ALA A 774 -1.03 13.67 6.83
CA ALA A 774 -0.44 12.36 7.05
C ALA A 774 0.65 12.13 6.01
N SER A 775 1.81 11.64 6.46
CA SER A 775 2.97 11.38 5.59
C SER A 775 3.79 10.22 6.08
N GLU A 776 4.50 9.58 5.16
CA GLU A 776 5.43 8.50 5.42
C GLU A 776 6.60 8.55 4.44
N LEU A 777 7.76 8.10 4.89
CA LEU A 777 8.98 8.00 4.09
C LEU A 777 9.21 6.53 3.75
N ARG A 778 9.12 6.16 2.49
CA ARG A 778 9.51 4.83 2.04
C ARG A 778 11.01 4.78 1.87
N CYS A 779 11.65 3.95 2.67
CA CYS A 779 13.10 3.78 2.76
C CYS A 779 13.48 2.36 2.37
N VAL A 780 14.58 2.19 1.64
CA VAL A 780 15.09 0.88 1.22
C VAL A 780 16.31 0.54 2.05
N TYR A 781 16.22 -0.56 2.79
CA TYR A 781 17.28 -1.10 3.62
C TYR A 781 17.83 -2.38 3.01
N LEU A 782 19.14 -2.46 2.90
CA LEU A 782 19.86 -3.57 2.31
C LEU A 782 20.92 -4.08 3.30
N ARG A 783 21.10 -5.39 3.34
CA ARG A 783 22.16 -6.02 4.11
C ARG A 783 22.79 -7.14 3.30
N GLY A 784 24.11 -7.15 3.20
CA GLY A 784 24.86 -8.26 2.61
C GLY A 784 24.79 -9.52 3.47
N GLY A 785 24.91 -10.68 2.86
CA GLY A 785 25.09 -11.93 3.58
C GLY A 785 26.38 -11.92 4.38
N GLY A 786 26.36 -12.46 5.62
CA GLY A 786 27.57 -12.67 6.40
C GLY A 786 28.47 -13.74 5.74
N GLU A 787 29.78 -13.59 5.83
CA GLU A 787 30.70 -14.69 5.52
C GLU A 787 30.39 -15.88 6.47
N ARG A 788 30.22 -17.08 5.87
CA ARG A 788 30.00 -18.32 6.62
C ARG A 788 31.35 -18.84 7.12
#